data_880a501060e843fe1e44a134b44480eb
#
_entry.id   880a501060e843fe1e44a134b44480eb
#
_cell.length_a   1.000
_cell.length_b   1.000
_cell.length_c   1.000
_cell.angle_alpha   90.00
_cell.angle_beta   90.00
_cell.angle_gamma   90.00
#
_symmetry.space_group_name_H-M   'P 1'
#
loop_
_entity.id
_entity.type
_entity.pdbx_description
1 polymer ?
#
loop_
_entity_poly.entity_id
_entity_poly.type
_entity_poly.pdbx_seq_one_letter_code
_entity_poly.pdbx_strand_id
1 'polypeptide(L)'
;MPRPIPLERYRNIGISAHIDAGKTTTTERILFYTGMSHKLGEVHDGAATTDWMAQEQERGITITSAAVSCFWPGMDRSFEPHRINIIDTPGHVDFTIEVERSMRVLDGAVMVYDSVGGVQPQSETVWRQANKYHVPRLAFVNKMDRPGADFFRVVQMMIDRLKANPVPIVIPIGAEEHFTGVVDLVKMRAILWDDATQGMTFSYGPVPDDLLATAQQWREKMVSAAAEASDELMDKYLETGELDEAEIVAGLRQRTVKGEIQAVLCGSAFKNKGVQRMLDAVVELMPSPLDIPAIQGVDEQGQPAERHPSDDEPLSALAFKLMTDPYVGQLTFIRVYSGTLKKGDAVWNPVKGKKERIGRIVLMQANDRHEVDELHAGDIAACVGLKDVTTGDTLCDPDAVITLERMEFPEPVISLAIEPKTKADQEKMGIALQRLAAEDPSSRLHTDEESGQTIISGMGELHLEIIVDRMKREFGVEANIGRPQVTYRETLRKKVTDVEGKFVRQSGGKGQYGHVVLTLEPLEPGSGFVFEDATKGGVVPREYIPSVEKGLREAMGTGVLAGYPVVDVKATLTFGSYHDVDSSEMAFRMAAIFGFREGARKADPVILEPVMHVEVETPEEYAGNIMGDLSSRRGMVQGMEERFGSQIIRADVPLAEMFGYSTTLRSMSQGRATYSMEFHHYAEAPRNVADEIIASRAKS
;
A
#
# COMPACT_ATOMS: atom_id res chain seq x y z
N MET A 1 10.59 26.32 -19.14
CA MET A 1 12.02 26.10 -19.48
C MET A 1 12.20 24.73 -20.09
N PRO A 2 13.23 24.48 -20.91
CA PRO A 2 13.47 23.13 -21.38
C PRO A 2 13.75 22.19 -20.19
N ARG A 3 13.30 20.96 -20.30
CA ARG A 3 13.50 19.91 -19.29
C ARG A 3 14.99 19.74 -18.99
N PRO A 4 15.42 19.77 -17.72
CA PRO A 4 16.85 19.68 -17.38
C PRO A 4 17.45 18.31 -17.66
N ILE A 5 16.65 17.24 -17.57
CA ILE A 5 17.06 15.86 -17.84
C ILE A 5 15.99 15.20 -18.72
N PRO A 6 16.38 14.52 -19.80
CA PRO A 6 15.44 13.78 -20.65
C PRO A 6 14.68 12.72 -19.89
N LEU A 7 13.43 12.47 -20.28
CA LEU A 7 12.52 11.57 -19.56
C LEU A 7 12.99 10.11 -19.54
N GLU A 8 13.69 9.68 -20.57
CA GLU A 8 14.33 8.35 -20.65
C GLU A 8 15.41 8.12 -19.57
N ARG A 9 15.92 9.18 -18.96
CA ARG A 9 16.89 9.13 -17.86
C ARG A 9 16.25 9.28 -16.47
N TYR A 10 14.93 9.18 -16.37
CA TYR A 10 14.22 9.13 -15.10
C TYR A 10 14.03 7.68 -14.65
N ARG A 11 14.15 7.46 -13.34
CA ARG A 11 13.79 6.20 -12.66
C ARG A 11 12.99 6.54 -11.42
N ASN A 12 11.70 6.24 -11.45
CA ASN A 12 10.80 6.40 -10.30
C ASN A 12 10.66 5.06 -9.62
N ILE A 13 11.43 4.84 -8.59
CA ILE A 13 11.53 3.53 -7.93
C ILE A 13 11.11 3.57 -6.47
N GLY A 14 10.56 2.46 -5.99
CA GLY A 14 10.35 2.21 -4.58
C GLY A 14 11.37 1.24 -4.03
N ILE A 15 11.70 1.40 -2.76
CA ILE A 15 12.46 0.40 -2.01
C ILE A 15 11.52 -0.21 -1.00
N SER A 16 11.32 -1.51 -1.11
CA SER A 16 10.40 -2.28 -0.27
C SER A 16 11.09 -3.51 0.32
N ALA A 17 10.72 -3.85 1.53
CA ALA A 17 11.29 -5.00 2.24
C ALA A 17 10.38 -5.41 3.39
N HIS A 18 10.59 -6.60 3.94
CA HIS A 18 10.08 -6.92 5.25
C HIS A 18 10.85 -6.17 6.36
N ILE A 19 10.32 -6.18 7.55
CA ILE A 19 10.95 -5.55 8.73
C ILE A 19 12.36 -6.13 8.91
N ASP A 20 13.31 -5.28 9.25
CA ASP A 20 14.71 -5.63 9.48
C ASP A 20 15.50 -6.21 8.30
N ALA A 21 14.99 -6.21 7.07
CA ALA A 21 15.78 -6.63 5.91
C ALA A 21 16.90 -5.66 5.51
N GLY A 22 16.93 -4.48 6.13
CA GLY A 22 17.92 -3.44 5.85
C GLY A 22 17.52 -2.45 4.78
N LYS A 23 16.22 -2.22 4.62
CA LYS A 23 15.66 -1.26 3.68
C LYS A 23 16.21 0.15 3.90
N THR A 24 16.04 0.73 5.09
CA THR A 24 16.50 2.07 5.43
C THR A 24 18.01 2.20 5.28
N THR A 25 18.79 1.19 5.72
CA THR A 25 20.24 1.17 5.52
C THR A 25 20.60 1.20 4.04
N THR A 26 19.88 0.46 3.20
CA THR A 26 20.09 0.47 1.74
C THR A 26 19.82 1.86 1.15
N THR A 27 18.71 2.49 1.53
CA THR A 27 18.37 3.86 1.09
C THR A 27 19.43 4.87 1.54
N GLU A 28 19.88 4.81 2.78
CA GLU A 28 20.93 5.70 3.29
C GLU A 28 22.26 5.52 2.52
N ARG A 29 22.62 4.30 2.12
CA ARG A 29 23.80 4.05 1.28
C ARG A 29 23.64 4.62 -0.14
N ILE A 30 22.44 4.52 -0.70
CA ILE A 30 22.13 5.17 -1.98
C ILE A 30 22.35 6.67 -1.89
N LEU A 31 21.80 7.33 -0.87
CA LEU A 31 21.98 8.77 -0.67
C LEU A 31 23.45 9.16 -0.46
N PHE A 32 24.21 8.35 0.24
CA PHE A 32 25.64 8.57 0.43
C PHE A 32 26.44 8.45 -0.88
N TYR A 33 26.25 7.37 -1.65
CA TYR A 33 26.99 7.15 -2.90
C TYR A 33 26.58 8.10 -4.03
N THR A 34 25.39 8.66 -3.98
CA THR A 34 24.92 9.68 -4.92
C THR A 34 25.30 11.10 -4.52
N GLY A 35 25.99 11.27 -3.38
CA GLY A 35 26.46 12.57 -2.88
C GLY A 35 25.37 13.44 -2.24
N MET A 36 24.17 12.88 -1.99
CA MET A 36 23.08 13.59 -1.33
C MET A 36 23.27 13.65 0.19
N SER A 37 24.06 12.78 0.77
CA SER A 37 24.44 12.79 2.19
C SER A 37 25.96 12.76 2.32
N HIS A 38 26.47 13.55 3.26
CA HIS A 38 27.92 13.60 3.55
C HIS A 38 28.33 12.63 4.66
N LYS A 39 27.35 12.01 5.33
CA LYS A 39 27.58 11.03 6.40
C LYS A 39 26.74 9.78 6.15
N LEU A 40 27.26 8.65 6.55
CA LEU A 40 26.48 7.42 6.62
C LEU A 40 25.50 7.52 7.79
N GLY A 41 24.20 7.57 7.50
CA GLY A 41 23.16 7.46 8.51
C GLY A 41 23.04 6.00 8.98
N GLU A 42 23.06 5.80 10.29
CA GLU A 42 22.85 4.49 10.92
C GLU A 42 21.49 4.47 11.62
N VAL A 43 20.69 3.44 11.30
CA VAL A 43 19.33 3.28 11.87
C VAL A 43 19.39 3.14 13.39
N HIS A 44 20.37 2.37 13.90
CA HIS A 44 20.53 2.14 15.34
C HIS A 44 20.92 3.38 16.12
N ASP A 45 21.51 4.37 15.46
CA ASP A 45 21.91 5.63 16.09
C ASP A 45 20.83 6.74 15.93
N GLY A 46 19.68 6.42 15.32
CA GLY A 46 18.62 7.37 15.04
C GLY A 46 19.03 8.48 14.04
N ALA A 47 20.04 8.22 13.22
CA ALA A 47 20.64 9.19 12.32
C ALA A 47 20.19 9.02 10.86
N ALA A 48 19.23 8.13 10.59
CA ALA A 48 18.73 7.88 9.24
C ALA A 48 17.93 9.09 8.72
N THR A 49 18.25 9.50 7.51
CA THR A 49 17.64 10.67 6.85
C THR A 49 16.17 10.42 6.45
N THR A 50 15.84 9.19 6.08
CA THR A 50 14.52 8.79 5.62
C THR A 50 13.53 8.52 6.74
N ASP A 51 14.03 8.19 7.94
CA ASP A 51 13.22 7.98 9.15
C ASP A 51 13.15 9.30 9.94
N TRP A 52 12.28 10.21 9.52
CA TRP A 52 12.19 11.56 10.07
C TRP A 52 11.29 11.67 11.32
N MET A 53 10.41 10.69 11.54
CA MET A 53 9.55 10.66 12.72
C MET A 53 10.28 10.10 13.93
N ALA A 54 10.06 10.68 15.11
CA ALA A 54 10.63 10.16 16.35
C ALA A 54 10.25 8.69 16.62
N GLN A 55 9.02 8.30 16.27
CA GLN A 55 8.57 6.91 16.39
C GLN A 55 9.32 5.95 15.46
N GLU A 56 9.67 6.39 14.25
CA GLU A 56 10.48 5.61 13.32
C GLU A 56 11.86 5.33 13.88
N GLN A 57 12.50 6.39 14.40
CA GLN A 57 13.83 6.30 15.00
C GLN A 57 13.85 5.46 16.28
N GLU A 58 12.87 5.64 17.16
CA GLU A 58 12.77 4.89 18.42
C GLU A 58 12.47 3.40 18.21
N ARG A 59 11.66 3.07 17.20
CA ARG A 59 11.22 1.69 16.92
C ARG A 59 12.08 0.99 15.87
N GLY A 60 12.90 1.72 15.13
CA GLY A 60 13.73 1.20 14.04
C GLY A 60 12.91 0.69 12.84
N ILE A 61 11.69 1.21 12.64
CA ILE A 61 10.79 0.82 11.54
C ILE A 61 10.36 2.05 10.75
N THR A 62 10.21 1.91 9.44
CA THR A 62 9.61 2.94 8.59
C THR A 62 8.10 2.88 8.73
N ILE A 63 7.48 4.00 9.10
CA ILE A 63 6.04 4.16 9.27
C ILE A 63 5.43 4.86 8.08
N THR A 64 6.07 5.94 7.63
CA THR A 64 5.62 6.73 6.49
C THR A 64 6.63 6.67 5.35
N SER A 65 6.14 6.63 4.11
CA SER A 65 7.01 6.66 2.95
C SER A 65 7.67 8.04 2.82
N ALA A 66 8.98 8.06 2.58
CA ALA A 66 9.75 9.24 2.24
C ALA A 66 10.04 9.26 0.74
N ALA A 67 9.95 10.42 0.10
CA ALA A 67 10.28 10.59 -1.31
C ALA A 67 11.53 11.46 -1.44
N VAL A 68 12.58 10.94 -2.06
CA VAL A 68 13.88 11.61 -2.22
C VAL A 68 14.33 11.51 -3.67
N SER A 69 15.01 12.54 -4.16
CA SER A 69 15.60 12.55 -5.51
C SER A 69 17.12 12.56 -5.43
N CYS A 70 17.77 11.76 -6.26
CA CYS A 70 19.22 11.74 -6.41
C CYS A 70 19.62 11.53 -7.86
N PHE A 71 20.94 11.64 -8.15
CA PHE A 71 21.50 11.47 -9.48
C PHE A 71 22.58 10.40 -9.48
N TRP A 72 22.57 9.53 -10.48
CA TRP A 72 23.55 8.47 -10.61
C TRP A 72 24.17 8.41 -12.00
N PRO A 73 25.51 8.58 -12.12
CA PRO A 73 26.23 8.52 -13.39
C PRO A 73 26.84 7.13 -13.70
N GLY A 74 26.59 6.12 -12.84
CA GLY A 74 27.21 4.80 -12.92
C GLY A 74 28.47 4.65 -12.05
N MET A 75 28.83 3.42 -11.73
CA MET A 75 30.04 3.10 -10.96
C MET A 75 31.30 3.64 -11.64
N ASP A 76 31.40 3.46 -12.94
CA ASP A 76 32.53 3.92 -13.78
C ASP A 76 32.26 5.29 -14.43
N ARG A 77 31.21 5.98 -14.01
CA ARG A 77 30.71 7.21 -14.67
C ARG A 77 30.47 7.01 -16.17
N SER A 78 30.03 5.81 -16.52
CA SER A 78 29.78 5.40 -17.91
C SER A 78 28.40 5.80 -18.42
N PHE A 79 27.50 6.22 -17.53
CA PHE A 79 26.19 6.72 -17.89
C PHE A 79 26.14 8.24 -17.88
N GLU A 80 25.35 8.79 -18.78
CA GLU A 80 24.84 10.14 -18.54
C GLU A 80 24.03 10.16 -17.23
N PRO A 81 24.11 11.22 -16.42
CA PRO A 81 23.41 11.25 -15.13
C PRO A 81 21.93 10.94 -15.25
N HIS A 82 21.48 9.91 -14.53
CA HIS A 82 20.08 9.54 -14.39
C HIS A 82 19.52 10.15 -13.11
N ARG A 83 18.32 10.69 -13.21
CA ARG A 83 17.57 11.13 -12.04
C ARG A 83 16.79 9.95 -11.47
N ILE A 84 17.08 9.61 -10.23
CA ILE A 84 16.41 8.55 -9.50
C ILE A 84 15.56 9.18 -8.41
N ASN A 85 14.24 9.03 -8.52
CA ASN A 85 13.30 9.37 -7.47
C ASN A 85 13.00 8.11 -6.69
N ILE A 86 13.29 8.14 -5.40
CA ILE A 86 13.16 6.98 -4.51
C ILE A 86 12.00 7.25 -3.56
N ILE A 87 11.10 6.30 -3.46
CA ILE A 87 10.08 6.25 -2.42
C ILE A 87 10.42 5.08 -1.49
N ASP A 88 10.79 5.40 -0.26
CA ASP A 88 11.05 4.42 0.79
C ASP A 88 9.73 4.00 1.43
N THR A 89 9.33 2.73 1.32
CA THR A 89 8.02 2.24 1.73
C THR A 89 8.10 1.47 3.06
N PRO A 90 7.06 1.56 3.93
CA PRO A 90 7.01 0.75 5.14
C PRO A 90 7.05 -0.76 4.85
N GLY A 91 7.60 -1.52 5.78
CA GLY A 91 7.60 -3.00 5.72
C GLY A 91 6.55 -3.67 6.60
N HIS A 92 5.83 -2.91 7.43
CA HIS A 92 4.89 -3.47 8.40
C HIS A 92 3.47 -3.54 7.81
N VAL A 93 2.77 -4.64 8.10
CA VAL A 93 1.41 -4.90 7.57
C VAL A 93 0.36 -3.87 7.98
N ASP A 94 0.50 -3.25 9.15
CA ASP A 94 -0.41 -2.20 9.60
C ASP A 94 -0.34 -0.93 8.72
N PHE A 95 0.75 -0.78 7.95
CA PHE A 95 0.97 0.33 7.01
C PHE A 95 0.83 -0.09 5.55
N THR A 96 0.03 -1.10 5.28
CA THR A 96 -0.24 -1.61 3.92
C THR A 96 -0.66 -0.50 2.96
N ILE A 97 -1.37 0.51 3.46
CA ILE A 97 -1.80 1.65 2.66
C ILE A 97 -0.64 2.50 2.14
N GLU A 98 0.42 2.70 2.93
CA GLU A 98 1.60 3.45 2.48
C GLU A 98 2.32 2.70 1.35
N VAL A 99 2.34 1.37 1.43
CA VAL A 99 2.87 0.50 0.36
C VAL A 99 1.99 0.61 -0.89
N GLU A 100 0.68 0.53 -0.73
CA GLU A 100 -0.31 0.65 -1.81
C GLU A 100 -0.17 1.99 -2.55
N ARG A 101 -0.09 3.10 -1.82
CA ARG A 101 0.15 4.44 -2.39
C ARG A 101 1.42 4.50 -3.20
N SER A 102 2.49 3.96 -2.63
CA SER A 102 3.80 3.95 -3.28
C SER A 102 3.76 3.13 -4.56
N MET A 103 3.24 1.91 -4.51
CA MET A 103 3.14 1.03 -5.68
C MET A 103 2.31 1.63 -6.82
N ARG A 104 1.31 2.46 -6.50
CA ARG A 104 0.47 3.12 -7.51
C ARG A 104 1.23 4.16 -8.33
N VAL A 105 2.22 4.81 -7.77
CA VAL A 105 2.95 5.92 -8.40
C VAL A 105 4.35 5.55 -8.86
N LEU A 106 4.83 4.35 -8.56
CA LEU A 106 6.14 3.86 -8.97
C LEU A 106 6.12 3.27 -10.38
N ASP A 107 7.25 3.43 -11.07
CA ASP A 107 7.48 2.75 -12.35
C ASP A 107 8.21 1.42 -12.16
N GLY A 108 8.92 1.26 -11.05
CA GLY A 108 9.60 0.04 -10.68
C GLY A 108 9.89 -0.03 -9.18
N ALA A 109 10.28 -1.18 -8.69
CA ALA A 109 10.61 -1.39 -7.29
C ALA A 109 11.86 -2.23 -7.10
N VAL A 110 12.63 -1.92 -6.06
CA VAL A 110 13.71 -2.76 -5.54
C VAL A 110 13.19 -3.47 -4.30
N MET A 111 13.13 -4.79 -4.36
CA MET A 111 12.72 -5.65 -3.26
C MET A 111 13.96 -6.11 -2.51
N VAL A 112 14.10 -5.70 -1.26
CA VAL A 112 15.24 -6.06 -0.40
C VAL A 112 14.87 -7.27 0.44
N TYR A 113 15.67 -8.33 0.35
CA TYR A 113 15.54 -9.56 1.11
C TYR A 113 16.70 -9.72 2.08
N ASP A 114 16.44 -10.29 3.24
CA ASP A 114 17.48 -10.73 4.17
C ASP A 114 18.08 -12.05 3.68
N SER A 115 19.40 -12.14 3.60
CA SER A 115 20.09 -13.37 3.14
C SER A 115 19.92 -14.57 4.08
N VAL A 116 19.54 -14.32 5.34
CA VAL A 116 19.29 -15.36 6.35
C VAL A 116 17.80 -15.67 6.42
N GLY A 117 16.95 -14.65 6.60
CA GLY A 117 15.49 -14.81 6.70
C GLY A 117 14.81 -15.12 5.37
N GLY A 118 15.37 -14.66 4.27
CA GLY A 118 14.83 -14.87 2.93
C GLY A 118 13.49 -14.19 2.70
N VAL A 119 12.58 -14.89 2.03
CA VAL A 119 11.22 -14.40 1.77
C VAL A 119 10.36 -14.64 3.00
N GLN A 120 9.83 -13.55 3.56
CA GLN A 120 8.95 -13.57 4.73
C GLN A 120 7.51 -13.20 4.34
N PRO A 121 6.50 -13.42 5.20
CA PRO A 121 5.10 -13.12 4.90
C PRO A 121 4.84 -11.69 4.42
N GLN A 122 5.52 -10.72 5.04
CA GLN A 122 5.44 -9.32 4.62
C GLN A 122 5.99 -9.10 3.20
N SER A 123 7.03 -9.85 2.82
CA SER A 123 7.53 -9.84 1.45
C SER A 123 6.48 -10.33 0.45
N GLU A 124 5.71 -11.37 0.83
CA GLU A 124 4.62 -11.89 -0.01
C GLU A 124 3.50 -10.86 -0.19
N THR A 125 3.14 -10.14 0.88
CA THR A 125 2.10 -9.09 0.81
C THR A 125 2.52 -7.96 -0.12
N VAL A 126 3.74 -7.43 0.04
CA VAL A 126 4.28 -6.39 -0.83
C VAL A 126 4.39 -6.89 -2.28
N TRP A 127 4.78 -8.14 -2.47
CA TRP A 127 4.85 -8.76 -3.80
C TRP A 127 3.49 -8.84 -4.49
N ARG A 128 2.43 -9.22 -3.76
CA ARG A 128 1.06 -9.21 -4.29
C ARG A 128 0.60 -7.81 -4.70
N GLN A 129 0.92 -6.79 -3.90
CA GLN A 129 0.62 -5.40 -4.24
C GLN A 129 1.36 -4.94 -5.50
N ALA A 130 2.64 -5.29 -5.63
CA ALA A 130 3.39 -5.01 -6.84
C ALA A 130 2.82 -5.73 -8.07
N ASN A 131 2.30 -6.95 -7.91
CA ASN A 131 1.58 -7.66 -8.98
C ASN A 131 0.29 -6.94 -9.37
N LYS A 132 -0.50 -6.47 -8.40
CA LYS A 132 -1.75 -5.72 -8.62
C LYS A 132 -1.53 -4.51 -9.53
N TYR A 133 -0.45 -3.78 -9.34
CA TYR A 133 -0.12 -2.58 -10.11
C TYR A 133 0.88 -2.83 -11.26
N HIS A 134 1.18 -4.10 -11.55
CA HIS A 134 2.12 -4.50 -12.62
C HIS A 134 3.48 -3.79 -12.54
N VAL A 135 4.00 -3.60 -11.32
CA VAL A 135 5.27 -2.90 -11.08
C VAL A 135 6.45 -3.83 -11.38
N PRO A 136 7.32 -3.49 -12.34
CA PRO A 136 8.59 -4.20 -12.57
C PRO A 136 9.48 -4.18 -11.32
N ARG A 137 10.24 -5.26 -11.10
CA ARG A 137 11.02 -5.45 -9.86
C ARG A 137 12.44 -5.92 -10.12
N LEU A 138 13.34 -5.39 -9.29
CA LEU A 138 14.65 -5.98 -9.00
C LEU A 138 14.63 -6.57 -7.60
N ALA A 139 15.43 -7.58 -7.34
CA ALA A 139 15.65 -8.13 -6.02
C ALA A 139 17.09 -7.87 -5.58
N PHE A 140 17.25 -7.42 -4.33
CA PHE A 140 18.53 -7.21 -3.69
C PHE A 140 18.60 -8.05 -2.42
N VAL A 141 19.43 -9.11 -2.44
CA VAL A 141 19.67 -9.97 -1.28
C VAL A 141 20.73 -9.32 -0.41
N ASN A 142 20.28 -8.72 0.68
CA ASN A 142 21.08 -7.93 1.60
C ASN A 142 21.61 -8.76 2.77
N LYS A 143 22.55 -8.18 3.52
CA LYS A 143 23.13 -8.79 4.73
C LYS A 143 23.91 -10.07 4.48
N MET A 144 24.61 -10.14 3.35
CA MET A 144 25.45 -11.28 3.01
C MET A 144 26.61 -11.51 4.00
N ASP A 145 26.86 -10.54 4.87
CA ASP A 145 27.86 -10.59 5.95
C ASP A 145 27.39 -11.31 7.22
N ARG A 146 26.10 -11.63 7.32
CA ARG A 146 25.54 -12.26 8.52
C ARG A 146 25.77 -13.77 8.56
N PRO A 147 25.95 -14.36 9.79
CA PRO A 147 25.97 -15.80 9.96
C PRO A 147 24.70 -16.47 9.43
N GLY A 148 24.85 -17.49 8.61
CA GLY A 148 23.74 -18.19 7.96
C GLY A 148 23.28 -17.57 6.63
N ALA A 149 24.00 -16.57 6.11
CA ALA A 149 23.70 -15.96 4.82
C ALA A 149 23.84 -16.97 3.67
N ASP A 150 22.79 -17.08 2.85
CA ASP A 150 22.75 -17.99 1.70
C ASP A 150 21.95 -17.37 0.55
N PHE A 151 22.66 -16.83 -0.44
CA PHE A 151 22.08 -16.17 -1.60
C PHE A 151 21.21 -17.12 -2.44
N PHE A 152 21.72 -18.31 -2.75
CA PHE A 152 21.01 -19.23 -3.65
C PHE A 152 19.75 -19.81 -3.02
N ARG A 153 19.75 -19.97 -1.71
CA ARG A 153 18.56 -20.33 -0.95
C ARG A 153 17.47 -19.29 -1.09
N VAL A 154 17.80 -17.99 -0.97
CA VAL A 154 16.84 -16.89 -1.14
C VAL A 154 16.29 -16.86 -2.55
N VAL A 155 17.12 -17.06 -3.57
CA VAL A 155 16.68 -17.19 -4.96
C VAL A 155 15.66 -18.33 -5.12
N GLN A 156 15.91 -19.48 -4.51
CA GLN A 156 14.97 -20.60 -4.53
C GLN A 156 13.67 -20.27 -3.79
N MET A 157 13.74 -19.59 -2.65
CA MET A 157 12.55 -19.13 -1.93
C MET A 157 11.68 -18.16 -2.75
N MET A 158 12.29 -17.32 -3.58
CA MET A 158 11.54 -16.44 -4.50
C MET A 158 10.72 -17.27 -5.49
N ILE A 159 11.28 -18.37 -6.02
CA ILE A 159 10.54 -19.29 -6.91
C ILE A 159 9.39 -19.97 -6.16
N ASP A 160 9.69 -20.53 -5.01
CA ASP A 160 8.75 -21.38 -4.27
C ASP A 160 7.58 -20.58 -3.66
N ARG A 161 7.89 -19.45 -3.03
CA ARG A 161 6.90 -18.65 -2.29
C ARG A 161 6.24 -17.56 -3.11
N LEU A 162 7.01 -16.85 -3.95
CA LEU A 162 6.51 -15.71 -4.70
C LEU A 162 6.07 -16.09 -6.12
N LYS A 163 6.36 -17.32 -6.56
CA LYS A 163 6.19 -17.75 -7.96
C LYS A 163 6.88 -16.80 -8.93
N ALA A 164 8.00 -16.24 -8.48
CA ALA A 164 8.83 -15.34 -9.26
C ALA A 164 9.65 -16.10 -10.30
N ASN A 165 10.21 -15.37 -11.25
CA ASN A 165 11.18 -15.85 -12.21
C ASN A 165 12.52 -15.11 -11.99
N PRO A 166 13.25 -15.43 -10.91
CA PRO A 166 14.47 -14.73 -10.55
C PRO A 166 15.61 -15.07 -11.51
N VAL A 167 16.32 -14.04 -11.95
CA VAL A 167 17.50 -14.15 -12.82
C VAL A 167 18.66 -13.44 -12.12
N PRO A 168 19.54 -14.15 -11.42
CA PRO A 168 20.76 -13.57 -10.86
C PRO A 168 21.63 -12.95 -11.94
N ILE A 169 21.99 -11.68 -11.75
CA ILE A 169 22.95 -10.96 -12.60
C ILE A 169 24.30 -10.75 -11.92
N VAL A 170 24.33 -10.99 -10.63
CA VAL A 170 25.55 -11.12 -9.83
C VAL A 170 25.43 -12.34 -8.91
N ILE A 171 26.56 -12.90 -8.51
CA ILE A 171 26.65 -13.91 -7.46
C ILE A 171 27.64 -13.45 -6.39
N PRO A 172 27.47 -13.85 -5.11
CA PRO A 172 28.37 -13.40 -4.05
C PRO A 172 29.75 -14.06 -4.14
N ILE A 173 30.79 -13.31 -3.72
CA ILE A 173 32.12 -13.84 -3.44
C ILE A 173 32.21 -14.05 -1.93
N GLY A 174 32.08 -15.30 -1.52
CA GLY A 174 32.01 -15.67 -0.11
C GLY A 174 30.63 -15.39 0.51
N ALA A 175 30.54 -15.68 1.79
CA ALA A 175 29.38 -15.42 2.62
C ALA A 175 29.83 -15.18 4.06
N GLU A 176 28.95 -14.61 4.89
CA GLU A 176 29.23 -14.31 6.29
C GLU A 176 30.45 -13.39 6.43
N GLU A 177 31.37 -13.72 7.33
CA GLU A 177 32.61 -12.94 7.54
C GLU A 177 33.55 -12.94 6.32
N HIS A 178 33.38 -13.89 5.39
CA HIS A 178 34.15 -14.01 4.16
C HIS A 178 33.53 -13.32 2.95
N PHE A 179 32.41 -12.63 3.13
CA PHE A 179 31.79 -11.86 2.06
C PHE A 179 32.64 -10.64 1.69
N THR A 180 33.24 -10.64 0.51
CA THR A 180 34.17 -9.60 0.08
C THR A 180 33.69 -8.77 -1.11
N GLY A 181 32.80 -9.32 -1.91
CA GLY A 181 32.28 -8.65 -3.09
C GLY A 181 31.35 -9.55 -3.89
N VAL A 182 31.21 -9.24 -5.18
CA VAL A 182 30.33 -9.98 -6.09
C VAL A 182 31.01 -10.28 -7.41
N VAL A 183 30.57 -11.33 -8.09
CA VAL A 183 30.90 -11.57 -9.49
C VAL A 183 29.78 -10.98 -10.34
N ASP A 184 30.12 -10.02 -11.19
CA ASP A 184 29.20 -9.47 -12.19
C ASP A 184 29.14 -10.45 -13.38
N LEU A 185 27.99 -11.10 -13.54
CA LEU A 185 27.82 -12.13 -14.58
C LEU A 185 27.67 -11.52 -15.98
N VAL A 186 27.30 -10.27 -16.11
CA VAL A 186 27.21 -9.59 -17.41
C VAL A 186 28.60 -9.40 -18.01
N LYS A 187 29.55 -8.94 -17.22
CA LYS A 187 30.92 -8.67 -17.64
C LYS A 187 31.91 -9.78 -17.27
N MET A 188 31.47 -10.79 -16.53
CA MET A 188 32.29 -11.89 -16.03
C MET A 188 33.57 -11.41 -15.33
N ARG A 189 33.40 -10.54 -14.38
CA ARG A 189 34.45 -9.98 -13.53
C ARG A 189 34.02 -9.86 -12.08
N ALA A 190 35.01 -9.96 -11.18
CA ALA A 190 34.80 -9.69 -9.78
C ALA A 190 34.76 -8.18 -9.51
N ILE A 191 33.90 -7.76 -8.56
CA ILE A 191 33.87 -6.41 -8.01
C ILE A 191 34.17 -6.53 -6.53
N LEU A 192 35.23 -5.88 -6.06
CA LEU A 192 35.65 -5.87 -4.67
C LEU A 192 35.62 -4.45 -4.11
N TRP A 193 34.96 -4.24 -3.00
CA TRP A 193 34.86 -2.94 -2.34
C TRP A 193 35.92 -2.78 -1.26
N ASP A 194 36.42 -1.57 -1.12
CA ASP A 194 37.43 -1.20 -0.12
C ASP A 194 36.75 -0.74 1.17
N ASP A 195 36.94 -1.50 2.24
CA ASP A 195 36.39 -1.17 3.57
C ASP A 195 36.99 0.11 4.16
N ALA A 196 38.24 0.43 3.84
CA ALA A 196 38.91 1.63 4.34
C ALA A 196 38.28 2.92 3.84
N THR A 197 37.63 2.90 2.69
CA THR A 197 36.94 4.04 2.08
C THR A 197 35.42 3.99 2.27
N GLN A 198 34.92 3.13 3.13
CA GLN A 198 33.49 2.89 3.31
C GLN A 198 32.78 2.53 1.99
N GLY A 199 33.46 1.73 1.15
CA GLY A 199 32.94 1.29 -0.14
C GLY A 199 32.89 2.35 -1.24
N MET A 200 33.44 3.57 -0.99
CA MET A 200 33.52 4.60 -2.03
C MET A 200 34.44 4.19 -3.18
N THR A 201 35.48 3.44 -2.89
CA THR A 201 36.38 2.85 -3.90
C THR A 201 36.16 1.36 -4.01
N PHE A 202 36.32 0.87 -5.22
CA PHE A 202 36.20 -0.53 -5.58
C PHE A 202 37.21 -0.89 -6.68
N SER A 203 37.49 -2.17 -6.83
CA SER A 203 38.36 -2.68 -7.85
C SER A 203 37.71 -3.83 -8.62
N TYR A 204 38.14 -3.99 -9.86
CA TYR A 204 37.75 -5.12 -10.69
C TYR A 204 38.86 -6.13 -10.73
N GLY A 205 38.50 -7.40 -10.82
CA GLY A 205 39.42 -8.50 -10.91
C GLY A 205 38.83 -9.68 -11.67
N PRO A 206 39.67 -10.74 -11.91
CA PRO A 206 39.17 -11.96 -12.51
C PRO A 206 38.18 -12.66 -11.56
N VAL A 207 37.31 -13.48 -12.14
CA VAL A 207 36.43 -14.35 -11.35
C VAL A 207 37.33 -15.32 -10.55
N PRO A 208 37.13 -15.46 -9.22
CA PRO A 208 37.87 -16.45 -8.43
C PRO A 208 37.76 -17.85 -8.99
N ASP A 209 38.86 -18.59 -8.99
CA ASP A 209 38.94 -19.93 -9.62
C ASP A 209 37.91 -20.91 -9.04
N ASP A 210 37.66 -20.85 -7.74
CA ASP A 210 36.67 -21.66 -7.02
C ASP A 210 35.24 -21.33 -7.37
N LEU A 211 34.95 -20.13 -7.89
CA LEU A 211 33.64 -19.68 -8.33
C LEU A 211 33.44 -19.71 -9.84
N LEU A 212 34.46 -19.97 -10.61
CA LEU A 212 34.43 -19.88 -12.09
C LEU A 212 33.34 -20.78 -12.69
N ALA A 213 33.26 -22.04 -12.25
CA ALA A 213 32.23 -22.98 -12.71
C ALA A 213 30.80 -22.52 -12.35
N THR A 214 30.63 -22.07 -11.13
CA THR A 214 29.34 -21.54 -10.66
C THR A 214 28.95 -20.27 -11.42
N ALA A 215 29.89 -19.36 -11.63
CA ALA A 215 29.68 -18.14 -12.40
C ALA A 215 29.28 -18.44 -13.86
N GLN A 216 29.95 -19.39 -14.51
CA GLN A 216 29.60 -19.82 -15.87
C GLN A 216 28.19 -20.40 -15.95
N GLN A 217 27.83 -21.26 -14.99
CA GLN A 217 26.48 -21.85 -14.92
C GLN A 217 25.38 -20.79 -14.77
N TRP A 218 25.57 -19.83 -13.89
CA TRP A 218 24.58 -18.76 -13.67
C TRP A 218 24.59 -17.73 -14.80
N ARG A 219 25.72 -17.45 -15.40
CA ARG A 219 25.80 -16.64 -16.62
C ARG A 219 25.00 -17.26 -17.76
N GLU A 220 25.15 -18.55 -17.99
CA GLU A 220 24.42 -19.26 -19.03
C GLU A 220 22.90 -19.14 -18.84
N LYS A 221 22.42 -19.30 -17.60
CA LYS A 221 21.01 -19.06 -17.26
C LYS A 221 20.58 -17.62 -17.54
N MET A 222 21.40 -16.63 -17.19
CA MET A 222 21.13 -15.22 -17.41
C MET A 222 21.09 -14.88 -18.91
N VAL A 223 22.05 -15.35 -19.69
CA VAL A 223 22.11 -15.13 -21.14
C VAL A 223 20.91 -15.78 -21.84
N SER A 224 20.55 -16.99 -21.44
CA SER A 224 19.34 -17.66 -21.92
C SER A 224 18.08 -16.86 -21.61
N ALA A 225 17.95 -16.32 -20.40
CA ALA A 225 16.83 -15.46 -20.04
C ALA A 225 16.78 -14.17 -20.87
N ALA A 226 17.93 -13.57 -21.16
CA ALA A 226 18.02 -12.40 -22.04
C ALA A 226 17.62 -12.72 -23.50
N ALA A 227 18.04 -13.89 -24.00
CA ALA A 227 17.74 -14.35 -25.35
C ALA A 227 16.24 -14.55 -25.60
N GLU A 228 15.48 -14.95 -24.58
CA GLU A 228 14.03 -15.12 -24.64
C GLU A 228 13.25 -13.81 -24.87
N ALA A 229 13.91 -12.68 -24.87
CA ALA A 229 13.26 -11.37 -25.07
C ALA A 229 12.76 -11.18 -26.51
N SER A 230 13.43 -11.79 -27.51
CA SER A 230 13.04 -11.72 -28.91
C SER A 230 13.53 -12.93 -29.70
N ASP A 231 12.86 -13.22 -30.80
CA ASP A 231 13.26 -14.29 -31.71
C ASP A 231 14.68 -14.05 -32.28
N GLU A 232 15.00 -12.79 -32.59
CA GLU A 232 16.33 -12.40 -33.10
C GLU A 232 17.46 -12.72 -32.12
N LEU A 233 17.28 -12.38 -30.85
CA LEU A 233 18.27 -12.71 -29.81
C LEU A 233 18.36 -14.22 -29.56
N MET A 234 17.22 -14.91 -29.61
CA MET A 234 17.19 -16.36 -29.45
C MET A 234 17.91 -17.07 -30.60
N ASP A 235 17.68 -16.67 -31.85
CA ASP A 235 18.34 -17.24 -33.01
C ASP A 235 19.85 -17.05 -32.91
N LYS A 236 20.31 -15.85 -32.58
CA LYS A 236 21.73 -15.56 -32.37
C LYS A 236 22.35 -16.43 -31.27
N TYR A 237 21.63 -16.55 -30.12
CA TYR A 237 22.08 -17.38 -29.01
C TYR A 237 22.18 -18.86 -29.36
N LEU A 238 21.20 -19.38 -30.12
CA LEU A 238 21.23 -20.76 -30.58
C LEU A 238 22.34 -21.04 -31.59
N GLU A 239 22.68 -20.07 -32.44
CA GLU A 239 23.76 -20.20 -33.43
C GLU A 239 25.16 -20.07 -32.81
N THR A 240 25.35 -19.10 -31.91
CA THR A 240 26.69 -18.73 -31.41
C THR A 240 26.98 -19.20 -29.98
N GLY A 241 25.93 -19.54 -29.22
CA GLY A 241 26.00 -19.85 -27.78
C GLY A 241 26.22 -18.64 -26.87
N GLU A 242 26.30 -17.42 -27.41
CA GLU A 242 26.64 -16.21 -26.66
C GLU A 242 25.89 -15.00 -27.19
N LEU A 243 25.70 -13.99 -26.31
CA LEU A 243 25.26 -12.64 -26.62
C LEU A 243 26.30 -11.64 -26.10
N ASP A 244 26.40 -10.48 -26.74
CA ASP A 244 27.25 -9.40 -26.23
C ASP A 244 26.60 -8.69 -25.02
N GLU A 245 27.39 -7.87 -24.31
CA GLU A 245 26.92 -7.19 -23.09
C GLU A 245 25.71 -6.31 -23.35
N ALA A 246 25.68 -5.57 -24.45
CA ALA A 246 24.58 -4.68 -24.80
C ALA A 246 23.30 -5.48 -25.11
N GLU A 247 23.41 -6.61 -25.78
CA GLU A 247 22.31 -7.51 -26.08
C GLU A 247 21.76 -8.18 -24.81
N ILE A 248 22.64 -8.60 -23.90
CA ILE A 248 22.22 -9.16 -22.60
C ILE A 248 21.44 -8.12 -21.83
N VAL A 249 21.94 -6.91 -21.67
CA VAL A 249 21.28 -5.83 -20.93
C VAL A 249 19.94 -5.45 -21.60
N ALA A 250 19.92 -5.30 -22.92
CA ALA A 250 18.69 -4.99 -23.65
C ALA A 250 17.62 -6.07 -23.48
N GLY A 251 17.99 -7.34 -23.59
CA GLY A 251 17.06 -8.45 -23.40
C GLY A 251 16.54 -8.56 -21.97
N LEU A 252 17.41 -8.45 -20.98
CA LEU A 252 17.01 -8.44 -19.57
C LEU A 252 16.11 -7.25 -19.24
N ARG A 253 16.43 -6.05 -19.75
CA ARG A 253 15.60 -4.86 -19.58
C ARG A 253 14.20 -5.05 -20.14
N GLN A 254 14.10 -5.53 -21.37
CA GLN A 254 12.81 -5.76 -22.02
C GLN A 254 11.92 -6.70 -21.20
N ARG A 255 12.47 -7.79 -20.71
CA ARG A 255 11.72 -8.76 -19.91
C ARG A 255 11.44 -8.29 -18.50
N THR A 256 12.34 -7.51 -17.89
CA THR A 256 12.11 -6.88 -16.58
C THR A 256 10.97 -5.87 -16.64
N VAL A 257 10.96 -5.00 -17.64
CA VAL A 257 9.90 -4.00 -17.84
C VAL A 257 8.54 -4.65 -18.05
N LYS A 258 8.49 -5.79 -18.75
CA LYS A 258 7.26 -6.58 -18.92
C LYS A 258 6.83 -7.37 -17.68
N GLY A 259 7.69 -7.42 -16.66
CA GLY A 259 7.43 -8.20 -15.44
C GLY A 259 7.63 -9.71 -15.60
N GLU A 260 8.24 -10.16 -16.68
CA GLU A 260 8.47 -11.59 -16.97
C GLU A 260 9.58 -12.20 -16.14
N ILE A 261 10.59 -11.41 -15.79
CA ILE A 261 11.72 -11.80 -14.95
C ILE A 261 11.96 -10.77 -13.85
N GLN A 262 12.70 -11.16 -12.82
CA GLN A 262 13.22 -10.29 -11.79
C GLN A 262 14.73 -10.51 -11.68
N ALA A 263 15.52 -9.50 -12.04
CA ALA A 263 16.95 -9.56 -11.87
C ALA A 263 17.31 -9.56 -10.38
N VAL A 264 18.23 -10.42 -9.97
CA VAL A 264 18.64 -10.58 -8.58
C VAL A 264 20.11 -10.19 -8.41
N LEU A 265 20.34 -9.34 -7.42
CA LEU A 265 21.64 -8.90 -6.97
C LEU A 265 21.83 -9.25 -5.49
N CYS A 266 23.02 -9.11 -4.98
CA CYS A 266 23.33 -9.30 -3.58
C CYS A 266 24.35 -8.30 -3.07
N GLY A 267 24.43 -8.16 -1.77
CA GLY A 267 25.38 -7.29 -1.11
C GLY A 267 25.19 -7.24 0.41
N SER A 268 25.87 -6.32 1.02
CA SER A 268 25.66 -5.91 2.40
C SER A 268 25.68 -4.38 2.48
N ALA A 269 24.51 -3.78 2.62
CA ALA A 269 24.41 -2.33 2.77
C ALA A 269 25.17 -1.85 4.03
N PHE A 270 25.07 -2.58 5.13
CA PHE A 270 25.80 -2.26 6.37
C PHE A 270 27.32 -2.28 6.19
N LYS A 271 27.84 -3.25 5.45
CA LYS A 271 29.29 -3.38 5.12
C LYS A 271 29.69 -2.61 3.86
N ASN A 272 28.81 -1.78 3.31
CA ASN A 272 29.09 -0.91 2.17
C ASN A 272 29.50 -1.65 0.89
N LYS A 273 28.87 -2.80 0.62
CA LYS A 273 29.18 -3.67 -0.53
C LYS A 273 27.93 -3.96 -1.36
N GLY A 274 28.02 -3.74 -2.66
CA GLY A 274 27.01 -4.14 -3.63
C GLY A 274 25.97 -3.11 -4.00
N VAL A 275 25.80 -2.02 -3.26
CA VAL A 275 24.75 -1.02 -3.49
C VAL A 275 24.96 -0.27 -4.79
N GLN A 276 26.19 0.10 -5.14
CA GLN A 276 26.49 0.80 -6.40
C GLN A 276 26.18 -0.08 -7.61
N ARG A 277 26.48 -1.37 -7.54
CA ARG A 277 26.12 -2.30 -8.64
C ARG A 277 24.59 -2.43 -8.79
N MET A 278 23.86 -2.37 -7.69
CA MET A 278 22.40 -2.33 -7.72
C MET A 278 21.90 -1.04 -8.38
N LEU A 279 22.51 0.12 -8.11
CA LEU A 279 22.18 1.38 -8.78
C LEU A 279 22.43 1.31 -10.29
N ASP A 280 23.52 0.70 -10.71
CA ASP A 280 23.78 0.44 -12.14
C ASP A 280 22.64 -0.43 -12.73
N ALA A 281 22.21 -1.46 -12.04
CA ALA A 281 21.11 -2.31 -12.48
C ALA A 281 19.77 -1.56 -12.55
N VAL A 282 19.51 -0.61 -11.66
CA VAL A 282 18.35 0.27 -11.73
C VAL A 282 18.36 1.07 -13.03
N VAL A 283 19.50 1.65 -13.39
CA VAL A 283 19.64 2.41 -14.65
C VAL A 283 19.50 1.50 -15.87
N GLU A 284 20.15 0.33 -15.85
CA GLU A 284 20.19 -0.60 -16.97
C GLU A 284 18.87 -1.32 -17.23
N LEU A 285 18.16 -1.74 -16.18
CA LEU A 285 17.05 -2.71 -16.27
C LEU A 285 15.69 -2.17 -15.89
N MET A 286 15.61 -1.11 -15.09
CA MET A 286 14.34 -0.57 -14.63
C MET A 286 13.73 0.39 -15.65
N PRO A 287 12.39 0.49 -15.70
CA PRO A 287 11.73 1.36 -16.67
C PRO A 287 11.92 2.84 -16.38
N SER A 288 11.97 3.64 -17.44
CA SER A 288 11.67 5.06 -17.39
C SER A 288 10.15 5.29 -17.50
N PRO A 289 9.65 6.49 -17.25
CA PRO A 289 8.23 6.79 -17.48
C PRO A 289 7.77 6.55 -18.93
N LEU A 290 8.68 6.54 -19.91
CA LEU A 290 8.38 6.23 -21.32
C LEU A 290 8.16 4.74 -21.59
N ASP A 291 8.68 3.87 -20.72
CA ASP A 291 8.61 2.42 -20.89
C ASP A 291 7.31 1.80 -20.33
N ILE A 292 6.56 2.59 -19.55
CA ILE A 292 5.30 2.16 -18.94
C ILE A 292 4.10 2.55 -19.82
N PRO A 293 2.97 1.84 -19.73
CA PRO A 293 1.76 2.22 -20.44
C PRO A 293 1.28 3.63 -20.08
N ALA A 294 0.59 4.29 -21.02
CA ALA A 294 -0.08 5.55 -20.77
C ALA A 294 -1.03 5.45 -19.56
N ILE A 295 -1.05 6.49 -18.72
CA ILE A 295 -1.94 6.50 -17.55
C ILE A 295 -3.40 6.55 -17.99
N GLN A 296 -4.21 5.68 -17.40
CA GLN A 296 -5.63 5.56 -17.72
C GLN A 296 -6.50 6.39 -16.76
N GLY A 297 -7.62 6.85 -17.27
CA GLY A 297 -8.60 7.59 -16.51
C GLY A 297 -9.93 7.69 -17.28
N VAL A 298 -10.78 8.58 -16.83
CA VAL A 298 -12.05 8.90 -17.47
C VAL A 298 -12.18 10.41 -17.70
N ASP A 299 -12.80 10.79 -18.81
CA ASP A 299 -13.11 12.19 -19.09
C ASP A 299 -14.34 12.70 -18.30
N GLU A 300 -14.77 13.94 -18.58
CA GLU A 300 -15.95 14.53 -17.92
C GLU A 300 -17.27 13.78 -18.23
N GLN A 301 -17.33 13.06 -19.33
CA GLN A 301 -18.47 12.26 -19.73
C GLN A 301 -18.41 10.81 -19.22
N GLY A 302 -17.37 10.47 -18.44
CA GLY A 302 -17.13 9.13 -17.95
C GLY A 302 -16.61 8.15 -19.00
N GLN A 303 -16.13 8.64 -20.14
CA GLN A 303 -15.53 7.80 -21.18
C GLN A 303 -14.05 7.55 -20.88
N PRO A 304 -13.51 6.36 -21.24
CA PRO A 304 -12.09 6.08 -21.09
C PRO A 304 -11.22 7.14 -21.77
N ALA A 305 -10.22 7.60 -21.06
CA ALA A 305 -9.24 8.56 -21.53
C ALA A 305 -7.85 8.16 -21.05
N GLU A 306 -6.82 8.59 -21.76
CA GLU A 306 -5.43 8.30 -21.40
C GLU A 306 -4.54 9.52 -21.58
N ARG A 307 -3.41 9.52 -20.88
CA ARG A 307 -2.34 10.53 -21.01
C ARG A 307 -1.00 9.82 -21.14
N HIS A 308 -0.20 10.31 -22.07
CA HIS A 308 1.16 9.84 -22.28
C HIS A 308 2.17 10.68 -21.47
N PRO A 309 3.33 10.14 -21.11
CA PRO A 309 4.36 10.86 -20.39
C PRO A 309 5.08 11.87 -21.30
N SER A 310 4.43 13.00 -21.56
CA SER A 310 4.92 14.08 -22.42
C SER A 310 4.63 15.44 -21.79
N ASP A 311 5.60 16.36 -21.86
CA ASP A 311 5.42 17.72 -21.40
C ASP A 311 4.43 18.53 -22.25
N ASP A 312 4.20 18.10 -23.50
CA ASP A 312 3.32 18.76 -24.46
C ASP A 312 1.84 18.35 -24.33
N GLU A 313 1.56 17.28 -23.60
CA GLU A 313 0.19 16.88 -23.30
C GLU A 313 -0.42 17.74 -22.18
N PRO A 314 -1.78 17.78 -22.08
CA PRO A 314 -2.44 18.44 -20.97
C PRO A 314 -2.00 17.87 -19.61
N LEU A 315 -1.92 18.75 -18.60
CA LEU A 315 -1.53 18.34 -17.25
C LEU A 315 -2.45 17.23 -16.72
N SER A 316 -1.84 16.19 -16.19
CA SER A 316 -2.45 15.24 -15.28
C SER A 316 -1.48 14.83 -14.17
N ALA A 317 -1.93 14.92 -12.94
CA ALA A 317 -1.16 14.56 -11.76
C ALA A 317 -2.04 13.86 -10.74
N LEU A 318 -1.45 12.98 -9.97
CA LEU A 318 -2.11 12.26 -8.88
C LEU A 318 -1.54 12.69 -7.54
N ALA A 319 -2.41 13.14 -6.63
CA ALA A 319 -2.07 13.36 -5.24
C ALA A 319 -2.08 12.01 -4.51
N PHE A 320 -0.91 11.51 -4.14
CA PHE A 320 -0.80 10.18 -3.56
C PHE A 320 -0.49 10.17 -2.06
N LYS A 321 -0.10 11.31 -1.50
CA LYS A 321 0.20 11.42 -0.07
C LYS A 321 0.01 12.85 0.43
N LEU A 322 -0.57 12.99 1.62
CA LEU A 322 -0.58 14.23 2.37
C LEU A 322 0.28 14.08 3.62
N MET A 323 0.94 15.15 4.00
CA MET A 323 1.77 15.22 5.20
C MET A 323 1.66 16.60 5.84
N THR A 324 1.60 16.67 7.14
CA THR A 324 1.66 17.94 7.87
C THR A 324 3.10 18.22 8.29
N ASP A 325 3.64 19.33 7.80
CA ASP A 325 4.96 19.81 8.18
C ASP A 325 4.84 20.94 9.20
N PRO A 326 5.63 20.92 10.31
CA PRO A 326 5.54 21.93 11.36
C PRO A 326 5.84 23.35 10.88
N TYR A 327 6.66 23.51 9.83
CA TYR A 327 7.14 24.82 9.35
C TYR A 327 6.39 25.33 8.13
N VAL A 328 5.94 24.44 7.27
CA VAL A 328 5.35 24.78 5.96
C VAL A 328 3.84 24.56 5.92
N GLY A 329 3.32 23.77 6.85
CA GLY A 329 1.92 23.37 6.89
C GLY A 329 1.67 22.09 6.08
N GLN A 330 0.53 22.01 5.41
CA GLN A 330 0.17 20.83 4.64
C GLN A 330 0.98 20.72 3.35
N LEU A 331 1.64 19.59 3.18
CA LEU A 331 2.33 19.16 1.96
C LEU A 331 1.48 18.13 1.25
N THR A 332 1.25 18.33 -0.04
CA THR A 332 0.58 17.35 -0.91
C THR A 332 1.59 16.81 -1.90
N PHE A 333 1.95 15.54 -1.74
CA PHE A 333 2.85 14.86 -2.68
C PHE A 333 2.08 14.45 -3.92
N ILE A 334 2.61 14.84 -5.07
CA ILE A 334 2.03 14.53 -6.37
C ILE A 334 3.04 13.85 -7.29
N ARG A 335 2.54 13.00 -8.17
CA ARG A 335 3.25 12.58 -9.36
C ARG A 335 2.60 13.21 -10.58
N VAL A 336 3.39 13.90 -11.41
CA VAL A 336 2.97 14.43 -12.69
C VAL A 336 3.09 13.32 -13.74
N TYR A 337 1.99 12.95 -14.37
CA TYR A 337 1.98 11.91 -15.44
C TYR A 337 2.10 12.51 -16.82
N SER A 338 1.55 13.70 -17.04
CA SER A 338 1.62 14.42 -18.33
C SER A 338 1.59 15.92 -18.10
N GLY A 339 2.10 16.65 -19.06
CA GLY A 339 2.12 18.10 -19.05
C GLY A 339 3.16 18.70 -18.11
N THR A 340 3.03 19.99 -17.89
CA THR A 340 3.88 20.79 -16.99
C THR A 340 3.04 21.49 -15.95
N LEU A 341 3.57 21.64 -14.75
CA LEU A 341 2.94 22.33 -13.63
C LEU A 341 3.85 23.43 -13.13
N LYS A 342 3.36 24.67 -13.09
CA LYS A 342 4.11 25.83 -12.63
C LYS A 342 3.55 26.37 -11.33
N LYS A 343 4.43 26.97 -10.54
CA LYS A 343 4.04 27.77 -9.37
C LYS A 343 3.03 28.84 -9.78
N GLY A 344 1.92 28.90 -9.09
CA GLY A 344 0.83 29.85 -9.35
C GLY A 344 -0.23 29.37 -10.33
N ASP A 345 -0.04 28.22 -10.98
CA ASP A 345 -1.03 27.66 -11.90
C ASP A 345 -2.34 27.34 -11.18
N ALA A 346 -3.44 27.54 -11.91
CA ALA A 346 -4.75 27.05 -11.53
C ALA A 346 -4.97 25.68 -12.13
N VAL A 347 -5.27 24.71 -11.29
CA VAL A 347 -5.57 23.33 -11.68
C VAL A 347 -6.97 22.94 -11.27
N TRP A 348 -7.52 21.94 -11.95
CA TRP A 348 -8.83 21.39 -11.66
C TRP A 348 -8.73 20.08 -10.90
N ASN A 349 -9.49 19.97 -9.82
CA ASN A 349 -9.68 18.71 -9.09
C ASN A 349 -11.05 18.13 -9.46
N PRO A 350 -11.14 17.18 -10.39
CA PRO A 350 -12.42 16.65 -10.87
C PRO A 350 -13.14 15.82 -9.82
N VAL A 351 -12.41 15.26 -8.85
CA VAL A 351 -12.97 14.47 -7.75
C VAL A 351 -13.78 15.33 -6.80
N LYS A 352 -13.30 16.53 -6.49
CA LYS A 352 -13.96 17.50 -5.60
C LYS A 352 -14.80 18.52 -6.34
N GLY A 353 -14.66 18.62 -7.66
CA GLY A 353 -15.31 19.64 -8.46
C GLY A 353 -14.85 21.05 -8.13
N LYS A 354 -13.57 21.23 -7.79
CA LYS A 354 -13.00 22.50 -7.34
C LYS A 354 -11.73 22.88 -8.10
N LYS A 355 -11.54 24.19 -8.24
CA LYS A 355 -10.25 24.75 -8.68
C LYS A 355 -9.30 24.87 -7.50
N GLU A 356 -8.07 24.50 -7.72
CA GLU A 356 -6.96 24.66 -6.79
C GLU A 356 -5.88 25.54 -7.41
N ARG A 357 -5.17 26.28 -6.58
CA ARG A 357 -4.03 27.07 -6.99
C ARG A 357 -2.75 26.50 -6.40
N ILE A 358 -1.78 26.25 -7.25
CA ILE A 358 -0.47 25.75 -6.84
C ILE A 358 0.29 26.91 -6.17
N GLY A 359 0.62 26.71 -4.91
CA GLY A 359 1.50 27.64 -4.17
C GLY A 359 2.97 27.37 -4.48
N ARG A 360 3.73 26.98 -3.46
CA ARG A 360 5.12 26.57 -3.64
C ARG A 360 5.19 25.11 -4.06
N ILE A 361 6.22 24.79 -4.83
CA ILE A 361 6.56 23.43 -5.23
C ILE A 361 7.91 23.09 -4.61
N VAL A 362 8.01 21.97 -3.91
CA VAL A 362 9.18 21.57 -3.15
C VAL A 362 9.65 20.18 -3.59
N LEU A 363 10.91 20.08 -4.00
CA LEU A 363 11.60 18.81 -4.19
C LEU A 363 12.34 18.45 -2.91
N MET A 364 12.20 17.20 -2.48
CA MET A 364 12.91 16.66 -1.33
C MET A 364 14.23 16.03 -1.81
N GLN A 365 15.35 16.51 -1.28
CA GLN A 365 16.69 15.97 -1.54
C GLN A 365 17.34 15.69 -0.19
N ALA A 366 17.31 14.45 0.25
CA ALA A 366 17.70 14.08 1.60
C ALA A 366 16.95 14.93 2.66
N ASN A 367 17.66 15.64 3.53
CA ASN A 367 17.07 16.54 4.52
C ASN A 367 16.77 17.95 3.97
N ASP A 368 17.20 18.24 2.74
CA ASP A 368 17.08 19.55 2.15
C ASP A 368 15.80 19.66 1.31
N ARG A 369 15.19 20.84 1.39
CA ARG A 369 13.99 21.19 0.64
C ARG A 369 14.37 22.25 -0.40
N HIS A 370 14.21 21.89 -1.66
CA HIS A 370 14.51 22.81 -2.77
C HIS A 370 13.21 23.28 -3.41
N GLU A 371 12.95 24.58 -3.37
CA GLU A 371 11.86 25.17 -4.14
C GLU A 371 12.20 25.12 -5.62
N VAL A 372 11.22 24.71 -6.42
CA VAL A 372 11.29 24.73 -7.88
C VAL A 372 10.08 25.47 -8.44
N ASP A 373 10.27 26.08 -9.60
CA ASP A 373 9.22 26.88 -10.24
C ASP A 373 8.31 26.03 -11.15
N GLU A 374 8.79 24.89 -11.60
CA GLU A 374 8.12 24.07 -12.61
C GLU A 374 8.40 22.57 -12.40
N LEU A 375 7.37 21.76 -12.63
CA LEU A 375 7.45 20.31 -12.72
C LEU A 375 7.12 19.85 -14.13
N HIS A 376 7.72 18.75 -14.52
CA HIS A 376 7.53 18.09 -15.81
C HIS A 376 6.91 16.69 -15.65
N ALA A 377 6.41 16.11 -16.74
CA ALA A 377 5.94 14.74 -16.74
C ALA A 377 7.01 13.78 -16.15
N GLY A 378 6.60 12.88 -15.27
CA GLY A 378 7.49 11.96 -14.55
C GLY A 378 8.03 12.51 -13.23
N ASP A 379 7.86 13.80 -12.91
CA ASP A 379 8.31 14.36 -11.65
C ASP A 379 7.43 13.95 -10.47
N ILE A 380 8.10 13.77 -9.33
CA ILE A 380 7.48 13.56 -8.03
C ILE A 380 7.92 14.71 -7.12
N ALA A 381 6.97 15.43 -6.56
CA ALA A 381 7.25 16.58 -5.71
C ALA A 381 6.11 16.84 -4.72
N ALA A 382 6.36 17.74 -3.76
CA ALA A 382 5.35 18.22 -2.84
C ALA A 382 4.86 19.61 -3.22
N CYS A 383 3.55 19.80 -3.20
CA CYS A 383 2.90 21.10 -3.38
C CYS A 383 2.43 21.64 -2.03
N VAL A 384 2.66 22.95 -1.83
CA VAL A 384 2.18 23.69 -0.66
C VAL A 384 1.01 24.57 -1.08
N GLY A 385 0.01 24.69 -0.23
CA GLY A 385 -1.09 25.65 -0.42
C GLY A 385 -2.36 25.06 -1.05
N LEU A 386 -2.40 23.77 -1.29
CA LEU A 386 -3.63 23.05 -1.68
C LEU A 386 -4.54 22.88 -0.45
N LYS A 387 -5.82 23.24 -0.59
CA LYS A 387 -6.75 23.32 0.55
C LYS A 387 -7.69 22.12 0.68
N ASP A 388 -8.23 21.68 -0.45
CA ASP A 388 -9.31 20.69 -0.51
C ASP A 388 -8.86 19.34 -1.13
N VAL A 389 -7.58 19.18 -1.37
CA VAL A 389 -7.03 17.95 -1.97
C VAL A 389 -6.88 16.86 -0.91
N THR A 390 -7.34 15.67 -1.24
CA THR A 390 -7.15 14.46 -0.43
C THR A 390 -6.36 13.41 -1.21
N THR A 391 -5.85 12.40 -0.51
CA THR A 391 -5.10 11.32 -1.14
C THR A 391 -5.98 10.56 -2.16
N GLY A 392 -5.43 10.36 -3.36
CA GLY A 392 -6.16 9.75 -4.48
C GLY A 392 -6.81 10.75 -5.43
N ASP A 393 -6.82 12.04 -5.11
CA ASP A 393 -7.37 13.06 -5.98
C ASP A 393 -6.49 13.30 -7.21
N THR A 394 -7.14 13.64 -8.32
CA THR A 394 -6.47 14.04 -9.56
C THR A 394 -6.39 15.57 -9.63
N LEU A 395 -5.25 16.07 -10.09
CA LEU A 395 -5.07 17.47 -10.48
C LEU A 395 -4.80 17.50 -11.97
N CYS A 396 -5.62 18.24 -12.72
CA CYS A 396 -5.52 18.26 -14.17
C CYS A 396 -5.70 19.66 -14.75
N ASP A 397 -5.45 19.78 -16.06
CA ASP A 397 -5.76 20.98 -16.84
C ASP A 397 -7.29 21.22 -16.83
N PRO A 398 -7.75 22.42 -16.44
CA PRO A 398 -9.17 22.75 -16.49
C PRO A 398 -9.82 22.64 -17.87
N ASP A 399 -9.05 22.79 -18.93
CA ASP A 399 -9.53 22.74 -20.32
C ASP A 399 -9.46 21.33 -20.95
N ALA A 400 -8.85 20.38 -20.24
CA ALA A 400 -8.70 18.98 -20.67
C ALA A 400 -8.83 18.07 -19.46
N VAL A 401 -10.04 17.98 -18.91
CA VAL A 401 -10.32 17.26 -17.67
C VAL A 401 -10.17 15.74 -17.85
N ILE A 402 -9.44 15.15 -16.93
CA ILE A 402 -9.32 13.70 -16.75
C ILE A 402 -9.34 13.38 -15.26
N THR A 403 -10.07 12.33 -14.90
CA THR A 403 -9.98 11.73 -13.56
C THR A 403 -9.20 10.43 -13.67
N LEU A 404 -8.02 10.39 -13.08
CA LEU A 404 -7.18 9.20 -13.06
C LEU A 404 -7.81 8.12 -12.19
N GLU A 405 -7.49 6.86 -12.47
CA GLU A 405 -7.93 5.73 -11.67
C GLU A 405 -7.61 5.95 -10.19
N ARG A 406 -8.63 5.79 -9.35
CA ARG A 406 -8.51 6.00 -7.91
C ARG A 406 -7.77 4.84 -7.25
N MET A 407 -7.09 5.18 -6.15
CA MET A 407 -6.58 4.17 -5.23
C MET A 407 -7.74 3.58 -4.43
N GLU A 408 -7.73 2.27 -4.26
CA GLU A 408 -8.62 1.58 -3.35
C GLU A 408 -7.94 1.50 -1.99
N PHE A 409 -8.66 1.92 -0.95
CA PHE A 409 -8.15 1.89 0.41
C PHE A 409 -8.88 0.82 1.21
N PRO A 410 -8.15 0.00 2.01
CA PRO A 410 -8.79 -1.00 2.85
C PRO A 410 -9.63 -0.34 3.94
N GLU A 411 -10.75 -0.95 4.27
CA GLU A 411 -11.58 -0.52 5.38
C GLU A 411 -10.93 -0.92 6.72
N PRO A 412 -10.98 -0.05 7.72
CA PRO A 412 -10.42 -0.35 9.03
C PRO A 412 -11.16 -1.50 9.72
N VAL A 413 -10.42 -2.27 10.52
CA VAL A 413 -10.93 -3.48 11.19
C VAL A 413 -10.92 -3.41 12.71
N ILE A 414 -10.25 -2.40 13.26
CA ILE A 414 -10.12 -2.17 14.71
C ILE A 414 -10.39 -0.71 15.03
N SER A 415 -10.99 -0.44 16.17
CA SER A 415 -11.29 0.91 16.63
C SER A 415 -11.05 1.08 18.12
N LEU A 416 -10.81 2.32 18.54
CA LEU A 416 -10.75 2.68 19.95
C LEU A 416 -11.39 4.05 20.19
N ALA A 417 -11.91 4.24 21.40
CA ALA A 417 -12.46 5.51 21.84
C ALA A 417 -11.33 6.40 22.41
N ILE A 418 -11.38 7.67 22.07
CA ILE A 418 -10.48 8.70 22.60
C ILE A 418 -11.29 9.79 23.27
N GLU A 419 -10.88 10.17 24.47
CA GLU A 419 -11.47 11.29 25.21
C GLU A 419 -10.38 12.29 25.61
N PRO A 420 -10.61 13.61 25.42
CA PRO A 420 -9.66 14.61 25.86
C PRO A 420 -9.57 14.62 27.39
N LYS A 421 -8.37 14.78 27.95
CA LYS A 421 -8.19 14.90 29.41
C LYS A 421 -8.78 16.18 29.98
N THR A 422 -8.79 17.25 29.20
CA THR A 422 -9.34 18.55 29.59
C THR A 422 -10.25 19.13 28.52
N LYS A 423 -11.15 20.03 28.91
CA LYS A 423 -11.99 20.76 27.93
C LYS A 423 -11.19 21.59 26.93
N ALA A 424 -10.05 22.11 27.35
CA ALA A 424 -9.14 22.87 26.47
C ALA A 424 -8.48 21.99 25.39
N ASP A 425 -8.33 20.69 25.66
CA ASP A 425 -7.77 19.74 24.72
C ASP A 425 -8.80 19.24 23.69
N GLN A 426 -10.09 19.44 23.92
CA GLN A 426 -11.14 18.92 23.04
C GLN A 426 -11.07 19.49 21.62
N GLU A 427 -10.90 20.81 21.50
CA GLU A 427 -10.80 21.48 20.21
C GLU A 427 -9.50 21.12 19.50
N LYS A 428 -8.39 21.10 20.25
CA LYS A 428 -7.08 20.69 19.74
C LYS A 428 -7.07 19.23 19.28
N MET A 429 -7.72 18.35 20.03
CA MET A 429 -7.87 16.94 19.69
C MET A 429 -8.65 16.77 18.39
N GLY A 430 -9.75 17.48 18.21
CA GLY A 430 -10.55 17.46 16.98
C GLY A 430 -9.71 17.86 15.77
N ILE A 431 -8.95 18.94 15.86
CA ILE A 431 -8.08 19.44 14.79
C ILE A 431 -6.95 18.42 14.50
N ALA A 432 -6.31 17.89 15.55
CA ALA A 432 -5.23 16.90 15.41
C ALA A 432 -5.71 15.64 14.70
N LEU A 433 -6.82 15.08 15.16
CA LEU A 433 -7.39 13.85 14.59
C LEU A 433 -7.89 14.06 13.14
N GLN A 434 -8.48 15.20 12.82
CA GLN A 434 -8.86 15.51 11.43
C GLN A 434 -7.65 15.57 10.50
N ARG A 435 -6.55 16.18 10.94
CA ARG A 435 -5.32 16.26 10.14
C ARG A 435 -4.70 14.88 9.96
N LEU A 436 -4.60 14.08 11.03
CA LEU A 436 -4.06 12.73 10.96
C LEU A 436 -4.92 11.81 10.08
N ALA A 437 -6.25 11.90 10.18
CA ALA A 437 -7.15 11.15 9.30
C ALA A 437 -7.09 11.59 7.84
N ALA A 438 -6.83 12.86 7.57
CA ALA A 438 -6.62 13.37 6.19
C ALA A 438 -5.32 12.85 5.58
N GLU A 439 -4.28 12.63 6.38
CA GLU A 439 -3.01 12.05 5.94
C GLU A 439 -3.14 10.56 5.62
N ASP A 440 -4.00 9.85 6.34
CA ASP A 440 -4.16 8.40 6.26
C ASP A 440 -5.60 7.99 5.94
N PRO A 441 -5.90 7.70 4.66
CA PRO A 441 -7.24 7.27 4.23
C PRO A 441 -7.69 5.92 4.78
N SER A 442 -6.80 5.09 5.34
CA SER A 442 -7.17 3.84 6.02
C SER A 442 -7.64 4.05 7.46
N SER A 443 -7.46 5.25 8.00
CA SER A 443 -8.03 5.63 9.28
C SER A 443 -9.40 6.31 9.10
N ARG A 444 -10.28 6.11 10.07
CA ARG A 444 -11.58 6.75 10.11
C ARG A 444 -11.76 7.45 11.45
N LEU A 445 -12.36 8.62 11.40
CA LEU A 445 -12.75 9.38 12.57
C LEU A 445 -14.27 9.46 12.62
N HIS A 446 -14.86 9.04 13.72
CA HIS A 446 -16.30 9.07 13.92
C HIS A 446 -16.61 9.55 15.35
N THR A 447 -17.63 10.37 15.47
CA THR A 447 -18.19 10.73 16.79
C THR A 447 -19.43 9.89 17.01
N ASP A 448 -19.44 9.09 18.06
CA ASP A 448 -20.60 8.34 18.47
C ASP A 448 -21.67 9.32 19.01
N GLU A 449 -22.80 9.40 18.34
CA GLU A 449 -23.88 10.32 18.69
C GLU A 449 -24.53 10.00 20.05
N GLU A 450 -24.50 8.73 20.48
CA GLU A 450 -25.11 8.31 21.74
C GLU A 450 -24.20 8.60 22.95
N SER A 451 -22.92 8.24 22.83
CA SER A 451 -21.96 8.42 23.92
C SER A 451 -21.22 9.76 23.87
N GLY A 452 -21.25 10.44 22.73
CA GLY A 452 -20.46 11.65 22.49
C GLY A 452 -18.96 11.41 22.41
N GLN A 453 -18.53 10.14 22.38
CA GLN A 453 -17.12 9.77 22.30
C GLN A 453 -16.59 9.90 20.87
N THR A 454 -15.33 10.30 20.76
CA THR A 454 -14.60 10.26 19.50
C THR A 454 -13.97 8.90 19.32
N ILE A 455 -14.29 8.24 18.20
CA ILE A 455 -13.80 6.91 17.86
C ILE A 455 -12.82 7.04 16.67
N ILE A 456 -11.64 6.47 16.82
CA ILE A 456 -10.68 6.30 15.72
C ILE A 456 -10.62 4.83 15.34
N SER A 457 -10.57 4.58 14.03
CA SER A 457 -10.50 3.23 13.47
C SER A 457 -9.27 3.11 12.57
N GLY A 458 -8.65 1.94 12.53
CA GLY A 458 -7.43 1.68 11.77
C GLY A 458 -7.25 0.20 11.42
N MET A 459 -6.09 -0.12 10.86
CA MET A 459 -5.78 -1.45 10.34
C MET A 459 -5.21 -2.42 11.37
N GLY A 460 -4.74 -1.93 12.51
CA GLY A 460 -4.15 -2.74 13.57
C GLY A 460 -3.83 -1.94 14.82
N GLU A 461 -3.43 -2.63 15.88
CA GLU A 461 -3.10 -2.00 17.17
C GLU A 461 -1.96 -1.01 17.04
N LEU A 462 -0.88 -1.39 16.35
CA LEU A 462 0.27 -0.52 16.14
C LEU A 462 -0.11 0.74 15.35
N HIS A 463 -0.96 0.62 14.36
CA HIS A 463 -1.47 1.76 13.60
C HIS A 463 -2.18 2.78 14.51
N LEU A 464 -3.08 2.31 15.37
CA LEU A 464 -3.79 3.17 16.32
C LEU A 464 -2.87 3.79 17.38
N GLU A 465 -1.91 3.00 17.89
CA GLU A 465 -0.89 3.51 18.84
C GLU A 465 -0.09 4.66 18.24
N ILE A 466 0.31 4.55 16.98
CA ILE A 466 1.08 5.58 16.30
C ILE A 466 0.25 6.85 16.09
N ILE A 467 -1.03 6.74 15.72
CA ILE A 467 -1.93 7.90 15.59
C ILE A 467 -2.03 8.63 16.93
N VAL A 468 -2.24 7.91 18.02
CA VAL A 468 -2.35 8.48 19.36
C VAL A 468 -1.04 9.15 19.81
N ASP A 469 0.09 8.50 19.58
CA ASP A 469 1.40 9.02 19.92
C ASP A 469 1.75 10.27 19.11
N ARG A 470 1.42 10.28 17.82
CA ARG A 470 1.55 11.48 16.97
C ARG A 470 0.69 12.64 17.46
N MET A 471 -0.55 12.36 17.86
CA MET A 471 -1.43 13.37 18.42
C MET A 471 -0.78 14.05 19.64
N LYS A 472 -0.16 13.26 20.51
CA LYS A 472 0.55 13.77 21.70
C LYS A 472 1.80 14.56 21.33
N ARG A 473 2.67 14.03 20.48
CA ARG A 473 3.98 14.61 20.14
C ARG A 473 3.90 15.82 19.21
N GLU A 474 3.09 15.71 18.17
CA GLU A 474 3.01 16.74 17.11
C GLU A 474 2.03 17.86 17.48
N PHE A 475 0.96 17.55 18.18
CA PHE A 475 -0.11 18.49 18.50
C PHE A 475 -0.20 18.87 19.98
N GLY A 476 0.59 18.22 20.83
CA GLY A 476 0.59 18.49 22.27
C GLY A 476 -0.73 18.17 22.98
N VAL A 477 -1.48 17.20 22.48
CA VAL A 477 -2.77 16.79 23.01
C VAL A 477 -2.65 15.50 23.78
N GLU A 478 -3.08 15.51 25.05
CA GLU A 478 -3.20 14.30 25.87
C GLU A 478 -4.67 13.84 25.93
N ALA A 479 -4.85 12.53 25.77
CA ALA A 479 -6.17 11.91 25.78
C ALA A 479 -6.21 10.64 26.64
N ASN A 480 -7.40 10.31 27.15
CA ASN A 480 -7.70 9.01 27.70
C ASN A 480 -8.08 8.08 26.56
N ILE A 481 -7.48 6.89 26.54
CA ILE A 481 -7.63 5.93 25.44
C ILE A 481 -8.38 4.72 25.98
N GLY A 482 -9.46 4.35 25.29
CA GLY A 482 -10.22 3.14 25.55
C GLY A 482 -9.45 1.89 25.08
N ARG A 483 -10.00 0.71 25.35
CA ARG A 483 -9.45 -0.54 24.81
C ARG A 483 -9.81 -0.69 23.34
N PRO A 484 -8.91 -1.23 22.49
CA PRO A 484 -9.25 -1.54 21.11
C PRO A 484 -10.45 -2.47 21.02
N GLN A 485 -11.33 -2.20 20.06
CA GLN A 485 -12.52 -2.99 19.79
C GLN A 485 -12.57 -3.38 18.33
N VAL A 486 -13.06 -4.58 18.07
CA VAL A 486 -13.25 -5.09 16.72
C VAL A 486 -14.40 -4.37 16.04
N THR A 487 -14.21 -4.00 14.79
CA THR A 487 -15.27 -3.43 13.95
C THR A 487 -15.98 -4.56 13.21
N TYR A 488 -17.17 -4.89 13.67
CA TYR A 488 -18.03 -5.89 13.04
C TYR A 488 -18.81 -5.32 11.84
N ARG A 489 -19.43 -6.22 11.08
CA ARG A 489 -20.34 -5.91 9.98
C ARG A 489 -21.58 -6.79 10.12
N GLU A 490 -22.62 -6.46 9.35
CA GLU A 490 -23.83 -7.27 9.23
C GLU A 490 -24.04 -7.63 7.76
N THR A 491 -24.72 -8.73 7.48
CA THR A 491 -25.16 -9.10 6.14
C THR A 491 -26.43 -9.92 6.19
N LEU A 492 -27.01 -10.19 5.03
CA LEU A 492 -28.24 -10.97 4.88
C LEU A 492 -27.93 -12.35 4.32
N ARG A 493 -28.65 -13.38 4.77
CA ARG A 493 -28.50 -14.75 4.25
C ARG A 493 -29.54 -15.11 3.19
N LYS A 494 -30.70 -14.47 3.23
CA LYS A 494 -31.86 -14.85 2.42
C LYS A 494 -32.31 -13.70 1.55
N LYS A 495 -32.83 -14.06 0.38
CA LYS A 495 -33.57 -13.14 -0.48
C LYS A 495 -34.95 -12.93 0.09
N VAL A 496 -35.41 -11.69 0.16
CA VAL A 496 -36.81 -11.31 0.48
C VAL A 496 -37.35 -10.44 -0.64
N THR A 497 -38.58 -10.70 -1.01
CA THR A 497 -39.30 -9.99 -2.07
C THR A 497 -40.50 -9.25 -1.51
N ASP A 498 -40.99 -8.29 -2.25
CA ASP A 498 -42.25 -7.56 -1.93
C ASP A 498 -42.25 -6.92 -0.54
N VAL A 499 -41.07 -6.42 -0.14
CA VAL A 499 -40.96 -5.71 1.14
C VAL A 499 -41.46 -4.28 0.99
N GLU A 500 -42.48 -3.95 1.70
CA GLU A 500 -43.15 -2.64 1.65
C GLU A 500 -42.48 -1.69 2.66
N GLY A 501 -42.06 -0.52 2.19
CA GLY A 501 -41.65 0.60 3.01
C GLY A 501 -42.59 1.77 2.78
N LYS A 502 -43.23 2.26 3.85
CA LYS A 502 -44.23 3.34 3.76
C LYS A 502 -44.00 4.39 4.83
N PHE A 503 -43.93 5.62 4.39
CA PHE A 503 -43.85 6.76 5.26
C PHE A 503 -45.03 7.68 4.98
N VAL A 504 -46.00 7.75 5.90
CA VAL A 504 -47.16 8.58 5.80
C VAL A 504 -47.28 9.40 7.08
N ARG A 505 -47.30 10.72 6.95
CA ARG A 505 -47.47 11.63 8.07
C ARG A 505 -48.49 12.73 7.70
N GLN A 506 -49.53 12.86 8.47
CA GLN A 506 -50.49 13.95 8.39
C GLN A 506 -50.46 14.75 9.69
N SER A 507 -50.02 15.98 9.64
CA SER A 507 -50.07 16.91 10.77
C SER A 507 -50.48 18.26 10.23
N GLY A 508 -51.74 18.66 10.45
CA GLY A 508 -52.30 19.99 10.29
C GLY A 508 -51.74 20.92 9.21
N GLY A 509 -51.66 20.47 7.96
CA GLY A 509 -51.05 21.18 6.84
C GLY A 509 -50.69 20.25 5.69
N LYS A 510 -49.60 20.52 5.00
CA LYS A 510 -49.07 19.66 3.92
C LYS A 510 -48.63 18.30 4.51
N GLY A 511 -49.23 17.20 4.08
CA GLY A 511 -48.90 15.86 4.50
C GLY A 511 -47.53 15.38 3.92
N GLN A 512 -47.10 14.19 4.32
CA GLN A 512 -45.94 13.51 3.75
C GLN A 512 -46.32 12.09 3.35
N TYR A 513 -45.93 11.69 2.13
CA TYR A 513 -46.24 10.39 1.59
C TYR A 513 -45.06 9.85 0.78
N GLY A 514 -44.51 8.70 1.17
CA GLY A 514 -43.58 7.93 0.41
C GLY A 514 -43.88 6.44 0.52
N HIS A 515 -43.84 5.73 -0.59
CA HIS A 515 -44.12 4.29 -0.66
C HIS A 515 -43.20 3.61 -1.65
N VAL A 516 -42.50 2.60 -1.19
CA VAL A 516 -41.60 1.78 -1.98
C VAL A 516 -41.83 0.31 -1.70
N VAL A 517 -41.59 -0.53 -2.70
CA VAL A 517 -41.55 -1.97 -2.57
C VAL A 517 -40.20 -2.45 -3.02
N LEU A 518 -39.51 -3.18 -2.18
CA LEU A 518 -38.11 -3.57 -2.34
C LEU A 518 -37.96 -5.10 -2.43
N THR A 519 -36.98 -5.52 -3.18
CA THR A 519 -36.40 -6.86 -3.09
C THR A 519 -34.99 -6.72 -2.55
N LEU A 520 -34.67 -7.43 -1.47
CA LEU A 520 -33.33 -7.49 -0.90
C LEU A 520 -32.76 -8.89 -1.11
N GLU A 521 -31.53 -8.95 -1.62
CA GLU A 521 -30.85 -10.23 -1.82
C GLU A 521 -29.36 -10.14 -1.43
N PRO A 522 -28.81 -11.24 -0.86
CA PRO A 522 -27.39 -11.30 -0.57
C PRO A 522 -26.55 -11.32 -1.86
N LEU A 523 -25.38 -10.72 -1.79
CA LEU A 523 -24.35 -10.76 -2.80
C LEU A 523 -23.16 -11.60 -2.31
N GLU A 524 -22.25 -11.92 -3.23
CA GLU A 524 -20.98 -12.55 -2.90
C GLU A 524 -20.18 -11.66 -1.93
N PRO A 525 -19.44 -12.26 -0.99
CA PRO A 525 -18.61 -11.54 -0.05
C PRO A 525 -17.67 -10.54 -0.74
N GLY A 526 -17.63 -9.31 -0.22
CA GLY A 526 -16.83 -8.23 -0.78
C GLY A 526 -17.49 -7.42 -1.90
N SER A 527 -18.71 -7.75 -2.30
CA SER A 527 -19.44 -7.02 -3.38
C SER A 527 -20.01 -5.67 -2.96
N GLY A 528 -20.08 -5.38 -1.66
CA GLY A 528 -20.57 -4.12 -1.14
C GLY A 528 -22.08 -3.94 -1.29
N PHE A 529 -22.49 -2.86 -1.94
CA PHE A 529 -23.90 -2.53 -2.15
C PHE A 529 -24.20 -2.25 -3.63
N VAL A 530 -25.27 -2.85 -4.12
CA VAL A 530 -25.80 -2.62 -5.46
C VAL A 530 -27.26 -2.19 -5.36
N PHE A 531 -27.59 -1.07 -6.00
CA PHE A 531 -28.97 -0.60 -6.16
C PHE A 531 -29.40 -0.75 -7.61
N GLU A 532 -30.62 -1.24 -7.79
CA GLU A 532 -31.24 -1.37 -9.10
C GLU A 532 -32.67 -0.80 -9.06
N ASP A 533 -33.00 0.05 -10.02
CA ASP A 533 -34.37 0.50 -10.27
C ASP A 533 -35.02 -0.37 -11.34
N ALA A 534 -35.98 -1.19 -10.93
CA ALA A 534 -36.77 -2.06 -11.83
C ALA A 534 -38.22 -1.58 -11.96
N THR A 535 -38.52 -0.34 -11.56
CA THR A 535 -39.89 0.22 -11.66
C THR A 535 -40.30 0.45 -13.11
N LYS A 536 -41.57 0.30 -13.37
CA LYS A 536 -42.20 0.53 -14.68
C LYS A 536 -43.38 1.50 -14.55
N GLY A 537 -43.65 2.25 -15.60
CA GLY A 537 -44.82 3.09 -15.70
C GLY A 537 -44.81 4.34 -14.84
N GLY A 538 -43.66 4.75 -14.31
CA GLY A 538 -43.53 5.97 -13.49
C GLY A 538 -44.19 5.88 -12.13
N VAL A 539 -44.37 4.70 -11.56
CA VAL A 539 -44.99 4.47 -10.24
C VAL A 539 -44.24 5.16 -9.11
N VAL A 540 -42.92 5.34 -9.29
CA VAL A 540 -42.10 6.24 -8.49
C VAL A 540 -41.49 7.27 -9.47
N PRO A 541 -41.77 8.58 -9.24
CA PRO A 541 -41.18 9.62 -10.09
C PRO A 541 -39.66 9.57 -10.08
N ARG A 542 -39.04 9.76 -11.25
CA ARG A 542 -37.58 9.66 -11.44
C ARG A 542 -36.81 10.56 -10.49
N GLU A 543 -37.33 11.70 -10.14
CA GLU A 543 -36.75 12.67 -9.19
C GLU A 543 -36.57 12.11 -7.77
N TYR A 544 -37.39 11.11 -7.36
CA TYR A 544 -37.34 10.51 -6.03
C TYR A 544 -36.47 9.21 -5.97
N ILE A 545 -36.09 8.64 -7.08
CA ILE A 545 -35.27 7.42 -7.10
C ILE A 545 -33.89 7.62 -6.43
N PRO A 546 -33.17 8.74 -6.66
CA PRO A 546 -31.94 9.03 -5.91
C PRO A 546 -32.15 9.12 -4.38
N SER A 547 -33.31 9.61 -3.95
CA SER A 547 -33.67 9.68 -2.54
C SER A 547 -33.94 8.32 -1.91
N VAL A 548 -34.49 7.38 -2.70
CA VAL A 548 -34.66 5.97 -2.29
C VAL A 548 -33.27 5.32 -2.11
N GLU A 549 -32.38 5.48 -3.07
CA GLU A 549 -31.01 4.95 -2.95
C GLU A 549 -30.28 5.54 -1.76
N LYS A 550 -30.37 6.84 -1.53
CA LYS A 550 -29.78 7.52 -0.38
C LYS A 550 -30.29 6.95 0.95
N GLY A 551 -31.62 6.73 1.04
CA GLY A 551 -32.26 6.14 2.22
C GLY A 551 -31.81 4.70 2.47
N LEU A 552 -31.64 3.90 1.43
CA LEU A 552 -31.11 2.54 1.53
C LEU A 552 -29.66 2.54 2.06
N ARG A 553 -28.80 3.39 1.53
CA ARG A 553 -27.40 3.53 2.00
C ARG A 553 -27.32 3.96 3.45
N GLU A 554 -28.17 4.90 3.86
CA GLU A 554 -28.28 5.37 5.25
C GLU A 554 -28.72 4.23 6.19
N ALA A 555 -29.73 3.46 5.81
CA ALA A 555 -30.21 2.32 6.58
C ALA A 555 -29.16 1.20 6.68
N MET A 556 -28.39 0.95 5.62
CA MET A 556 -27.28 0.01 5.65
C MET A 556 -26.19 0.45 6.63
N GLY A 557 -25.91 1.73 6.72
CA GLY A 557 -24.89 2.26 7.64
C GLY A 557 -25.24 2.07 9.13
N THR A 558 -26.50 1.95 9.45
CA THR A 558 -27.00 1.82 10.85
C THR A 558 -27.28 0.39 11.29
N GLY A 559 -27.23 -0.58 10.38
CA GLY A 559 -27.49 -1.99 10.66
C GLY A 559 -28.89 -2.31 11.15
N VAL A 560 -29.14 -3.58 11.45
CA VAL A 560 -30.45 -4.08 11.93
C VAL A 560 -30.37 -5.00 13.15
N LEU A 561 -29.19 -5.57 13.44
CA LEU A 561 -28.95 -6.45 14.59
C LEU A 561 -28.27 -5.75 15.75
N ALA A 562 -27.14 -5.12 15.50
CA ALA A 562 -26.29 -4.53 16.52
C ALA A 562 -25.75 -3.14 16.14
N GLY A 563 -26.29 -2.52 15.12
CA GLY A 563 -25.90 -1.18 14.69
C GLY A 563 -24.61 -1.14 13.86
N TYR A 564 -24.13 -2.27 13.35
CA TYR A 564 -22.97 -2.31 12.46
C TYR A 564 -23.39 -2.16 10.99
N PRO A 565 -22.53 -1.60 10.13
CA PRO A 565 -22.85 -1.46 8.72
C PRO A 565 -23.22 -2.80 8.07
N VAL A 566 -24.29 -2.79 7.27
CA VAL A 566 -24.68 -3.93 6.44
C VAL A 566 -23.90 -3.90 5.14
N VAL A 567 -23.39 -5.03 4.71
CA VAL A 567 -22.60 -5.19 3.49
C VAL A 567 -23.11 -6.36 2.65
N ASP A 568 -22.70 -6.40 1.38
CA ASP A 568 -22.97 -7.49 0.42
C ASP A 568 -24.46 -7.73 0.18
N VAL A 569 -25.16 -6.65 -0.12
CA VAL A 569 -26.60 -6.65 -0.37
C VAL A 569 -26.93 -5.92 -1.69
N LYS A 570 -27.80 -6.54 -2.48
CA LYS A 570 -28.46 -5.90 -3.60
C LYS A 570 -29.90 -5.53 -3.20
N ALA A 571 -30.23 -4.26 -3.38
CA ALA A 571 -31.58 -3.75 -3.21
C ALA A 571 -32.17 -3.38 -4.57
N THR A 572 -33.31 -3.96 -4.90
CA THR A 572 -34.05 -3.66 -6.14
C THR A 572 -35.36 -2.96 -5.76
N LEU A 573 -35.53 -1.77 -6.30
CA LEU A 573 -36.80 -1.05 -6.22
C LEU A 573 -37.74 -1.59 -7.31
N THR A 574 -38.76 -2.34 -6.90
CA THR A 574 -39.66 -3.03 -7.84
C THR A 574 -40.96 -2.32 -8.10
N PHE A 575 -41.46 -1.60 -7.09
CA PHE A 575 -42.72 -0.87 -7.15
C PHE A 575 -42.76 0.26 -6.12
N GLY A 576 -43.72 1.12 -6.23
CA GLY A 576 -44.00 2.18 -5.30
C GLY A 576 -45.24 2.94 -5.69
N SER A 577 -45.62 3.94 -4.92
CA SER A 577 -46.66 4.88 -5.24
C SER A 577 -46.32 6.26 -4.70
N TYR A 578 -46.90 7.27 -5.28
CA TYR A 578 -46.72 8.66 -4.88
C TYR A 578 -48.02 9.40 -4.77
N HIS A 579 -48.02 10.54 -4.10
CA HIS A 579 -49.12 11.46 -4.00
C HIS A 579 -48.70 12.83 -4.52
N ASP A 580 -49.47 13.39 -5.46
CA ASP A 580 -49.08 14.62 -6.18
C ASP A 580 -48.74 15.82 -5.27
N VAL A 581 -49.34 15.90 -4.10
CA VAL A 581 -49.16 17.03 -3.15
C VAL A 581 -48.21 16.70 -2.01
N ASP A 582 -48.28 15.47 -1.47
CA ASP A 582 -47.67 15.08 -0.21
C ASP A 582 -46.33 14.30 -0.40
N SER A 583 -45.99 13.92 -1.60
CA SER A 583 -44.72 13.23 -1.86
C SER A 583 -43.54 14.22 -1.88
N SER A 584 -42.40 13.78 -1.35
CA SER A 584 -41.17 14.55 -1.27
C SER A 584 -39.96 13.63 -1.25
N GLU A 585 -38.80 14.18 -1.52
CA GLU A 585 -37.51 13.46 -1.40
C GLU A 585 -37.32 12.86 -0.01
N MET A 586 -37.66 13.62 1.03
CA MET A 586 -37.58 13.17 2.42
C MET A 586 -38.53 12.00 2.68
N ALA A 587 -39.78 12.04 2.19
CA ALA A 587 -40.74 10.97 2.38
C ALA A 587 -40.29 9.65 1.74
N PHE A 588 -39.74 9.71 0.53
CA PHE A 588 -39.18 8.53 -0.16
C PHE A 588 -37.92 8.01 0.51
N ARG A 589 -37.03 8.88 1.00
CA ARG A 589 -35.87 8.48 1.79
C ARG A 589 -36.27 7.71 3.05
N MET A 590 -37.25 8.23 3.80
CA MET A 590 -37.76 7.57 4.99
C MET A 590 -38.48 6.25 4.69
N ALA A 591 -39.24 6.21 3.60
CA ALA A 591 -39.88 4.97 3.14
C ALA A 591 -38.87 3.89 2.80
N ALA A 592 -37.78 4.25 2.12
CA ALA A 592 -36.68 3.35 1.82
C ALA A 592 -36.01 2.82 3.09
N ILE A 593 -35.75 3.67 4.07
CA ILE A 593 -35.17 3.26 5.36
C ILE A 593 -36.06 2.23 6.06
N PHE A 594 -37.38 2.51 6.15
CA PHE A 594 -38.33 1.59 6.80
C PHE A 594 -38.46 0.28 6.06
N GLY A 595 -38.49 0.32 4.71
CA GLY A 595 -38.58 -0.86 3.88
C GLY A 595 -37.31 -1.75 4.00
N PHE A 596 -36.16 -1.12 4.01
CA PHE A 596 -34.89 -1.84 4.20
C PHE A 596 -34.82 -2.53 5.57
N ARG A 597 -35.14 -1.81 6.64
CA ARG A 597 -35.09 -2.36 8.00
C ARG A 597 -36.07 -3.54 8.17
N GLU A 598 -37.25 -3.42 7.65
CA GLU A 598 -38.27 -4.49 7.70
C GLU A 598 -37.82 -5.71 6.89
N GLY A 599 -37.34 -5.49 5.67
CA GLY A 599 -36.84 -6.55 4.79
C GLY A 599 -35.59 -7.24 5.32
N ALA A 600 -34.64 -6.46 5.85
CA ALA A 600 -33.42 -7.00 6.42
C ALA A 600 -33.67 -7.90 7.64
N ARG A 601 -34.63 -7.54 8.49
CA ARG A 601 -35.04 -8.39 9.62
C ARG A 601 -35.60 -9.73 9.17
N LYS A 602 -36.30 -9.77 8.04
CA LYS A 602 -36.88 -10.98 7.47
C LYS A 602 -35.88 -11.82 6.65
N ALA A 603 -34.76 -11.22 6.29
CA ALA A 603 -33.74 -11.82 5.43
C ALA A 603 -32.68 -12.63 6.20
N ASP A 604 -32.94 -13.02 7.44
CA ASP A 604 -32.01 -13.75 8.30
C ASP A 604 -30.65 -13.03 8.43
N PRO A 605 -30.61 -11.84 9.05
CA PRO A 605 -29.39 -11.07 9.19
C PRO A 605 -28.42 -11.73 10.15
N VAL A 606 -27.12 -11.59 9.86
CA VAL A 606 -26.03 -12.19 10.64
C VAL A 606 -24.92 -11.18 10.88
N ILE A 607 -24.16 -11.39 11.95
CA ILE A 607 -22.95 -10.62 12.26
C ILE A 607 -21.76 -11.22 11.51
N LEU A 608 -20.98 -10.35 10.89
CA LEU A 608 -19.69 -10.69 10.30
C LEU A 608 -18.57 -10.20 11.20
N GLU A 609 -17.58 -11.06 11.41
CA GLU A 609 -16.36 -10.74 12.14
C GLU A 609 -15.14 -10.72 11.22
N PRO A 610 -14.16 -9.82 11.44
CA PRO A 610 -12.94 -9.81 10.67
C PRO A 610 -12.07 -11.02 11.02
N VAL A 611 -11.58 -11.72 10.01
CA VAL A 611 -10.70 -12.86 10.12
C VAL A 611 -9.33 -12.47 9.60
N MET A 612 -8.32 -12.75 10.39
CA MET A 612 -6.92 -12.44 10.10
C MET A 612 -6.21 -13.67 9.58
N HIS A 613 -5.40 -13.49 8.54
CA HIS A 613 -4.43 -14.50 8.13
C HIS A 613 -3.19 -14.37 8.99
N VAL A 614 -2.88 -15.42 9.74
CA VAL A 614 -1.76 -15.47 10.69
C VAL A 614 -0.75 -16.49 10.19
N GLU A 615 0.52 -16.07 10.13
CA GLU A 615 1.63 -16.97 9.85
C GLU A 615 2.63 -16.87 11.00
N VAL A 616 2.94 -18.01 11.60
CA VAL A 616 3.90 -18.12 12.72
C VAL A 616 5.10 -18.92 12.26
N GLU A 617 6.29 -18.34 12.42
CA GLU A 617 7.56 -19.02 12.23
C GLU A 617 8.13 -19.40 13.60
N THR A 618 8.37 -20.67 13.82
CA THR A 618 8.78 -21.22 15.11
C THR A 618 9.75 -22.39 14.97
N PRO A 619 10.66 -22.61 15.93
CA PRO A 619 11.33 -23.89 16.07
C PRO A 619 10.32 -25.03 16.23
N GLU A 620 10.66 -26.23 15.72
CA GLU A 620 9.81 -27.39 15.74
C GLU A 620 9.29 -27.77 17.15
N GLU A 621 10.11 -27.61 18.16
CA GLU A 621 9.78 -27.92 19.56
C GLU A 621 8.55 -27.16 20.10
N TYR A 622 8.24 -25.98 19.57
CA TYR A 622 7.08 -25.15 19.99
C TYR A 622 5.87 -25.28 19.06
N ALA A 623 6.03 -25.89 17.88
CA ALA A 623 5.00 -25.90 16.85
C ALA A 623 3.67 -26.50 17.34
N GLY A 624 3.70 -27.58 18.06
CA GLY A 624 2.51 -28.24 18.60
C GLY A 624 1.72 -27.35 19.57
N ASN A 625 2.42 -26.68 20.50
CA ASN A 625 1.80 -25.76 21.45
C ASN A 625 1.20 -24.54 20.76
N ILE A 626 1.88 -23.99 19.75
CA ILE A 626 1.41 -22.86 18.97
C ILE A 626 0.17 -23.22 18.17
N MET A 627 0.15 -24.37 17.50
CA MET A 627 -1.03 -24.86 16.80
C MET A 627 -2.22 -25.04 17.73
N GLY A 628 -1.99 -25.62 18.92
CA GLY A 628 -3.01 -25.77 19.95
C GLY A 628 -3.58 -24.45 20.43
N ASP A 629 -2.72 -23.45 20.66
CA ASP A 629 -3.14 -22.11 21.05
C ASP A 629 -3.95 -21.40 19.94
N LEU A 630 -3.50 -21.44 18.69
CA LEU A 630 -4.25 -20.90 17.55
C LEU A 630 -5.62 -21.55 17.39
N SER A 631 -5.70 -22.86 17.57
CA SER A 631 -6.98 -23.60 17.55
C SER A 631 -7.89 -23.19 18.69
N SER A 632 -7.36 -22.94 19.89
CA SER A 632 -8.12 -22.44 21.05
C SER A 632 -8.67 -21.04 20.85
N ARG A 633 -8.07 -20.26 19.95
CA ARG A 633 -8.51 -18.94 19.51
C ARG A 633 -9.49 -18.98 18.34
N ARG A 634 -10.18 -20.07 18.16
CA ARG A 634 -11.09 -20.33 17.02
C ARG A 634 -10.38 -20.23 15.65
N GLY A 635 -9.06 -20.43 15.64
CA GLY A 635 -8.26 -20.42 14.43
C GLY A 635 -8.45 -21.70 13.62
N MET A 636 -8.57 -21.54 12.33
CA MET A 636 -8.54 -22.63 11.36
C MET A 636 -7.12 -22.77 10.82
N VAL A 637 -6.39 -23.77 11.29
CA VAL A 637 -5.05 -24.04 10.80
C VAL A 637 -5.13 -24.54 9.35
N GLN A 638 -4.50 -23.80 8.44
CA GLN A 638 -4.50 -24.09 7.01
C GLN A 638 -3.41 -25.09 6.63
N GLY A 639 -2.30 -25.07 7.35
CA GLY A 639 -1.17 -25.95 7.10
C GLY A 639 0.04 -25.63 7.95
N MET A 640 0.96 -26.57 7.94
CA MET A 640 2.29 -26.43 8.53
C MET A 640 3.32 -26.88 7.50
N GLU A 641 4.39 -26.11 7.35
CA GLU A 641 5.46 -26.37 6.38
C GLU A 641 6.80 -26.22 7.08
N GLU A 642 7.67 -27.18 6.88
CA GLU A 642 9.05 -27.10 7.34
C GLU A 642 9.89 -26.28 6.37
N ARG A 643 10.63 -25.32 6.92
CA ARG A 643 11.57 -24.50 6.14
C ARG A 643 12.84 -24.24 6.94
N PHE A 644 13.95 -24.71 6.42
CA PHE A 644 15.29 -24.41 6.94
C PHE A 644 15.44 -24.60 8.45
N GLY A 645 14.84 -25.67 8.99
CA GLY A 645 14.87 -25.96 10.43
C GLY A 645 13.84 -25.20 11.28
N SER A 646 12.98 -24.44 10.65
CA SER A 646 11.81 -23.79 11.28
C SER A 646 10.52 -24.35 10.73
N GLN A 647 9.48 -24.33 11.56
CA GLN A 647 8.10 -24.63 11.15
C GLN A 647 7.34 -23.35 10.87
N ILE A 648 6.65 -23.32 9.73
CA ILE A 648 5.74 -22.23 9.37
C ILE A 648 4.31 -22.73 9.53
N ILE A 649 3.57 -22.10 10.45
CA ILE A 649 2.17 -22.42 10.74
C ILE A 649 1.30 -21.32 10.16
N ARG A 650 0.34 -21.68 9.31
CA ARG A 650 -0.65 -20.76 8.75
C ARG A 650 -2.02 -21.04 9.32
N ALA A 651 -2.71 -20.01 9.75
CA ALA A 651 -4.05 -20.12 10.29
C ALA A 651 -4.88 -18.88 9.96
N ASP A 652 -6.17 -19.06 9.79
CA ASP A 652 -7.15 -17.98 9.75
C ASP A 652 -7.82 -17.88 11.12
N VAL A 653 -7.65 -16.74 11.78
CA VAL A 653 -8.08 -16.52 13.17
C VAL A 653 -8.91 -15.26 13.27
N PRO A 654 -10.06 -15.25 13.96
CA PRO A 654 -10.81 -14.04 14.21
C PRO A 654 -9.99 -12.99 14.96
N LEU A 655 -10.04 -11.74 14.52
CA LEU A 655 -9.27 -10.65 15.13
C LEU A 655 -9.56 -10.51 16.64
N ALA A 656 -10.81 -10.70 17.05
CA ALA A 656 -11.21 -10.62 18.45
C ALA A 656 -10.42 -11.56 19.38
N GLU A 657 -9.94 -12.69 18.86
CA GLU A 657 -9.16 -13.68 19.60
C GLU A 657 -7.64 -13.41 19.58
N MET A 658 -7.18 -12.43 18.81
CA MET A 658 -5.76 -12.18 18.59
C MET A 658 -5.18 -11.07 19.48
N PHE A 659 -5.99 -10.37 20.26
CA PHE A 659 -5.47 -9.36 21.19
C PHE A 659 -4.52 -10.00 22.21
N GLY A 660 -3.35 -9.36 22.37
CA GLY A 660 -2.32 -9.84 23.28
C GLY A 660 -1.55 -11.08 22.79
N TYR A 661 -1.76 -11.53 21.56
CA TYR A 661 -1.11 -12.73 21.02
C TYR A 661 0.42 -12.65 21.02
N SER A 662 1.00 -11.49 20.76
CA SER A 662 2.45 -11.33 20.74
C SER A 662 3.09 -11.69 22.07
N THR A 663 2.45 -11.34 23.19
CA THR A 663 2.91 -11.68 24.55
C THR A 663 2.77 -13.19 24.80
N THR A 664 1.66 -13.78 24.42
CA THR A 664 1.42 -15.22 24.55
C THR A 664 2.42 -16.04 23.73
N LEU A 665 2.65 -15.64 22.47
CA LEU A 665 3.61 -16.31 21.60
C LEU A 665 5.04 -16.24 22.14
N ARG A 666 5.44 -15.07 22.64
CA ARG A 666 6.75 -14.87 23.27
C ARG A 666 6.94 -15.77 24.48
N SER A 667 5.91 -15.90 25.31
CA SER A 667 5.94 -16.80 26.47
C SER A 667 6.03 -18.28 26.09
N MET A 668 5.25 -18.71 25.09
CA MET A 668 5.25 -20.10 24.64
C MET A 668 6.54 -20.53 23.96
N SER A 669 7.19 -19.62 23.26
CA SER A 669 8.37 -19.90 22.43
C SER A 669 9.68 -19.41 23.03
N GLN A 670 9.66 -18.92 24.27
CA GLN A 670 10.83 -18.29 24.91
C GLN A 670 11.45 -17.17 24.05
N GLY A 671 10.60 -16.43 23.34
CA GLY A 671 11.00 -15.35 22.45
C GLY A 671 11.57 -15.80 21.09
N ARG A 672 11.53 -17.10 20.77
CA ARG A 672 12.14 -17.67 19.56
C ARG A 672 11.20 -17.73 18.34
N ALA A 673 9.90 -17.60 18.56
CA ALA A 673 8.92 -17.55 17.48
C ALA A 673 8.58 -16.11 17.10
N THR A 674 8.31 -15.90 15.82
CA THR A 674 7.81 -14.65 15.25
C THR A 674 6.50 -14.90 14.52
N TYR A 675 5.67 -13.87 14.40
CA TYR A 675 4.43 -13.99 13.64
C TYR A 675 4.16 -12.73 12.83
N SER A 676 3.38 -12.89 11.78
CA SER A 676 2.72 -11.82 11.07
C SER A 676 1.22 -12.05 11.03
N MET A 677 0.46 -10.98 10.98
CA MET A 677 -0.99 -11.01 10.94
C MET A 677 -1.47 -9.92 10.00
N GLU A 678 -2.33 -10.31 9.06
CA GLU A 678 -2.96 -9.37 8.13
C GLU A 678 -4.46 -9.66 8.01
N PHE A 679 -5.25 -8.61 7.73
CA PHE A 679 -6.66 -8.78 7.45
C PHE A 679 -6.85 -9.62 6.18
N HIS A 680 -7.70 -10.65 6.26
CA HIS A 680 -7.99 -11.52 5.14
C HIS A 680 -9.42 -11.29 4.59
N HIS A 681 -10.43 -11.51 5.44
CA HIS A 681 -11.83 -11.37 5.04
C HIS A 681 -12.75 -11.21 6.25
N TYR A 682 -14.00 -10.83 5.99
CA TYR A 682 -15.07 -10.95 6.96
C TYR A 682 -15.78 -12.31 6.82
N ALA A 683 -16.01 -12.98 7.93
CA ALA A 683 -16.72 -14.25 7.99
C ALA A 683 -17.87 -14.17 8.99
N GLU A 684 -18.87 -15.03 8.80
CA GLU A 684 -19.99 -15.10 9.73
C GLU A 684 -19.52 -15.55 11.12
N ALA A 685 -19.88 -14.76 12.14
CA ALA A 685 -19.60 -15.11 13.53
C ALA A 685 -20.45 -16.31 13.99
N PRO A 686 -19.90 -17.25 14.77
CA PRO A 686 -20.70 -18.29 15.42
C PRO A 686 -21.83 -17.69 16.26
N ARG A 687 -22.95 -18.41 16.38
CA ARG A 687 -24.17 -17.91 17.01
C ARG A 687 -23.93 -17.39 18.44
N ASN A 688 -23.19 -18.13 19.24
CA ASN A 688 -22.85 -17.72 20.62
C ASN A 688 -22.05 -16.40 20.65
N VAL A 689 -21.12 -16.22 19.73
CA VAL A 689 -20.32 -14.99 19.60
C VAL A 689 -21.19 -13.83 19.12
N ALA A 690 -22.04 -14.07 18.12
CA ALA A 690 -22.98 -13.07 17.62
C ALA A 690 -23.95 -12.59 18.71
N ASP A 691 -24.51 -13.52 19.50
CA ASP A 691 -25.39 -13.20 20.61
C ASP A 691 -24.70 -12.34 21.69
N GLU A 692 -23.44 -12.61 22.01
CA GLU A 692 -22.65 -11.79 22.94
C GLU A 692 -22.42 -10.38 22.39
N ILE A 693 -22.10 -10.26 21.10
CA ILE A 693 -21.89 -8.97 20.43
C ILE A 693 -23.19 -8.13 20.46
N ILE A 694 -24.31 -8.74 20.09
CA ILE A 694 -25.63 -8.07 20.11
C ILE A 694 -26.00 -7.65 21.52
N ALA A 695 -25.80 -8.52 22.52
CA ALA A 695 -26.09 -8.22 23.92
C ALA A 695 -25.21 -7.10 24.49
N SER A 696 -23.93 -7.04 24.10
CA SER A 696 -23.01 -5.99 24.54
C SER A 696 -23.42 -4.62 23.99
N ARG A 697 -23.88 -4.57 22.75
CA ARG A 697 -24.38 -3.33 22.12
C ARG A 697 -25.70 -2.83 22.69
N ALA A 698 -26.56 -3.72 23.13
CA ALA A 698 -27.82 -3.35 23.77
C ALA A 698 -27.63 -2.74 25.17
N LYS A 699 -26.46 -2.91 25.79
CA LYS A 699 -26.09 -2.36 27.11
C LYS A 699 -25.29 -1.07 27.04
N SER A 700 -24.68 -0.76 25.89
CA SER A 700 -24.00 0.51 25.61
C SER A 700 -24.96 1.54 25.02
#